data_3cc2d3141a8e4682c2250e672a5a7cc5
#
_entry.id   3cc2d3141a8e4682c2250e672a5a7cc5
#
_cell.length_a   1.000
_cell.length_b   1.000
_cell.length_c   1.000
_cell.angle_alpha   90.00
_cell.angle_beta   90.00
_cell.angle_gamma   90.00
#
_symmetry.space_group_name_H-M   'P 1'
#
loop_
_entity.id
_entity.type
_entity.pdbx_description
1 polymer ?
#
loop_
_entity_poly.entity_id
_entity_poly.type
_entity_poly.pdbx_seq_one_letter_code
_entity_poly.pdbx_strand_id
1 'polypeptide(L)'
;MEKKIHQSHHFFTCPSCYFLLFLFFSVSLSPNTVCLVSSISPDGEALLSLLKAADPYAKSSSSVLSTWNPSISTPCSWQGITCSPQERVISLSIPNTFLNLSFLPPELSSLSSLQLLNLSYTNISGTIPPSFGSFSHLRLLDLSGNSLSGTIPSELGGLSSLQFLFLNSNRLTGKIPPEFANLSSLEIFCLQDNLLNGSIPSQLGSLLSLQQFRIGGNPYLSGEIPAQLGSLTNLTMFGVAATGLSGVIPPTFGNLVNLQTLAIYDTEVFGSIPPELGMISELTYLYLHMNKLTGSIPPQLGKLQKLTSLLLWGNSLTGPIPAELSNCSSLVILDVSANDLSGEIPGDLGKLLVLEQLHLSDNALTGSIPWQLSYCTSLTALQLDKNQLSGQIPWQVGKLKYLQSFFLWGNSVSGTIPAAFGNCTELYALDLSRNKLTGSIPEEIFDLKQLSKLLLLGNSLTGRLPRSVARCQSLVRLRLGENQLSGQIPKEIGQLQNLVFLDLYMNHFSGGLPSEIANITVLELFDVHNNYLTGEIPDEMGELVNLEQLDLSRNSFTGEIPSSFGNLSYLNKLILSNNLLTGQIPKSFKTLQKLTLLDLSSNSLSGEVPSELGYVTSLTISLDLSSNRLTGELPETLSGLTQLQSLDISHNLLSGRITILSSLTSLTSLNVSYNNFSGPIPVTPFFRTLNSDSFLQNSKLCQSVDGSSCSSHIMERNGLKSAKTIALVAVILTSVAIAVVATWILVTRNHRYVFHNSQGMLGSSVGAEDFSYPWTFIPFQKFNFTIDNILDCLKDENIIGKGCSGVVYRAEMPNGEVIAVKKLWKTKKDEEPVDSFAAEIQILGHIRHRNIVKLLGYCSNKSVKLLLYNYISNGNLHQLLQKYGYTVNITEKSDVYSYGVVLLEILSGRSAVDTQIGDGLHIVEWVKKKMGSFEPAVTVLDAKLQGLPDQIVQEMLQTLGIAMFCVNSSPAERPTMKEVVALLMEVKSSPDQEFGKTSQPLIKQPSTQS
;
A
#
# COMPACT_ATOMS: atom_id res chain seq x y z
N MET A 1 51.59 29.08 -8.50
CA MET A 1 52.63 30.00 -8.00
C MET A 1 52.30 30.17 -6.52
N GLU A 2 52.90 29.38 -5.64
CA GLU A 2 54.18 29.59 -4.99
C GLU A 2 54.19 30.90 -4.22
N LYS A 3 54.50 31.02 -2.97
CA LYS A 3 55.34 30.34 -1.97
C LYS A 3 55.02 31.06 -0.66
N LYS A 4 54.93 30.41 0.48
CA LYS A 4 56.00 30.13 1.49
C LYS A 4 56.60 31.41 2.07
N ILE A 5 56.80 31.64 3.34
CA ILE A 5 57.51 30.87 4.37
C ILE A 5 57.47 31.65 5.69
N HIS A 6 57.31 30.94 6.77
CA HIS A 6 58.09 30.81 8.02
C HIS A 6 58.19 31.92 9.05
N GLN A 7 57.79 31.57 10.24
CA GLN A 7 58.64 31.31 11.45
C GLN A 7 59.24 32.57 12.09
N SER A 8 59.36 32.74 13.32
CA SER A 8 59.40 31.93 14.54
C SER A 8 59.76 32.80 15.75
N HIS A 9 59.40 32.33 16.92
CA HIS A 9 60.11 32.32 18.16
C HIS A 9 60.40 33.58 18.96
N HIS A 10 59.98 33.47 20.11
CA HIS A 10 60.61 33.27 21.45
C HIS A 10 60.61 34.45 22.39
N PHE A 11 60.00 34.20 23.52
CA PHE A 11 60.48 34.22 24.91
C PHE A 11 60.83 35.56 25.56
N PHE A 12 60.35 35.68 26.74
CA PHE A 12 60.92 35.97 28.07
C PHE A 12 60.27 37.08 28.87
N THR A 13 59.54 36.67 29.89
CA THR A 13 59.72 36.97 31.33
C THR A 13 59.78 38.41 31.88
N CYS A 14 58.77 38.65 32.70
CA CYS A 14 58.77 39.22 34.04
C CYS A 14 60.13 39.82 34.55
N PRO A 15 60.19 40.60 35.60
CA PRO A 15 59.23 41.18 36.55
C PRO A 15 59.56 42.60 37.09
N SER A 16 58.58 43.05 37.87
CA SER A 16 58.79 43.83 39.11
C SER A 16 59.20 45.32 39.16
N CYS A 17 58.38 45.99 39.91
CA CYS A 17 58.72 46.84 41.02
C CYS A 17 58.74 48.37 40.89
N TYR A 18 57.90 48.93 41.63
CA TYR A 18 58.03 50.02 42.63
C TYR A 18 57.88 51.47 42.17
N PHE A 19 56.99 52.08 42.89
CA PHE A 19 56.94 53.19 43.85
C PHE A 19 56.66 54.59 43.33
N LEU A 20 55.54 55.14 43.87
CA LEU A 20 55.31 56.42 44.49
C LEU A 20 55.66 57.73 43.78
N LEU A 21 54.67 58.63 43.61
CA LEU A 21 54.54 59.83 44.40
C LEU A 21 53.33 60.64 44.12
N PHE A 22 52.61 60.93 45.13
CA PHE A 22 51.73 62.04 45.42
C PHE A 22 51.90 63.31 44.60
N LEU A 23 50.79 63.97 44.17
CA LEU A 23 50.43 65.33 44.68
C LEU A 23 49.00 65.69 44.28
N PHE A 24 48.32 66.13 45.29
CA PHE A 24 47.05 66.81 45.36
C PHE A 24 46.77 67.86 44.29
N PHE A 25 45.49 67.82 43.80
CA PHE A 25 44.64 69.02 43.77
C PHE A 25 43.18 68.67 44.02
N SER A 26 42.69 69.19 45.07
CA SER A 26 41.30 69.25 45.50
C SER A 26 40.51 70.25 44.64
N VAL A 27 39.35 69.81 44.06
CA VAL A 27 38.17 70.67 43.87
C VAL A 27 36.92 69.85 44.16
N SER A 28 36.25 70.29 45.17
CA SER A 28 34.92 70.16 45.69
C SER A 28 33.83 69.45 44.87
N LEU A 29 33.30 68.42 45.53
CA LEU A 29 31.92 68.11 45.92
C LEU A 29 30.77 68.49 44.97
N SER A 30 30.10 67.52 44.47
CA SER A 30 28.69 67.34 44.73
C SER A 30 28.35 65.83 44.79
N PRO A 31 27.57 65.39 45.79
CA PRO A 31 27.24 63.99 45.94
C PRO A 31 26.01 63.65 45.11
N ASN A 32 25.90 62.41 44.68
CA ASN A 32 24.80 61.73 44.11
C ASN A 32 24.70 61.66 42.60
N THR A 33 25.29 60.58 42.09
CA THR A 33 24.53 59.59 41.38
C THR A 33 25.42 58.35 41.29
N VAL A 34 25.33 57.50 42.30
CA VAL A 34 25.65 56.10 42.13
C VAL A 34 24.58 55.60 41.15
N CYS A 35 24.89 55.52 39.91
CA CYS A 35 24.15 54.66 39.00
C CYS A 35 24.34 53.26 39.59
N LEU A 36 23.41 52.84 40.47
CA LEU A 36 23.13 51.47 40.70
C LEU A 36 22.73 50.89 39.34
N VAL A 37 23.68 50.30 38.63
CA VAL A 37 23.33 49.34 37.58
C VAL A 37 22.51 48.32 38.34
N SER A 38 21.18 48.39 38.28
CA SER A 38 20.30 47.39 38.83
C SER A 38 20.63 46.11 38.09
N SER A 39 21.40 45.24 38.74
CA SER A 39 21.63 43.92 38.23
C SER A 39 20.25 43.28 38.06
N ILE A 40 20.01 42.68 36.91
CA ILE A 40 18.81 41.91 36.67
C ILE A 40 18.66 40.83 37.77
N SER A 41 17.44 40.49 38.14
CA SER A 41 17.17 39.46 39.14
C SER A 41 17.75 38.10 38.70
N PRO A 42 18.09 37.20 39.65
CA PRO A 42 18.55 35.84 39.29
C PRO A 42 17.57 35.11 38.39
N ASP A 43 16.27 35.28 38.53
CA ASP A 43 15.24 34.72 37.65
C ASP A 43 15.36 35.33 36.24
N GLY A 44 15.68 36.61 36.14
CA GLY A 44 15.91 37.29 34.87
C GLY A 44 17.15 36.77 34.16
N GLU A 45 18.25 36.51 34.90
CA GLU A 45 19.46 35.93 34.35
C GLU A 45 19.20 34.50 33.79
N ALA A 46 18.43 33.68 34.50
CA ALA A 46 18.02 32.37 34.04
C ALA A 46 17.23 32.44 32.73
N LEU A 47 16.27 33.36 32.62
CA LEU A 47 15.50 33.57 31.39
C LEU A 47 16.34 34.12 30.24
N LEU A 48 17.32 34.98 30.54
CA LEU A 48 18.25 35.47 29.52
C LEU A 48 19.15 34.36 28.97
N SER A 49 19.37 33.27 29.69
CA SER A 49 20.07 32.10 29.12
C SER A 49 19.30 31.49 27.96
N LEU A 50 17.96 31.40 28.08
CA LEU A 50 17.07 30.96 26.98
C LEU A 50 17.13 31.95 25.81
N LEU A 51 17.06 33.24 26.06
CA LEU A 51 17.18 34.29 25.04
C LEU A 51 18.56 34.23 24.33
N LYS A 52 19.65 33.98 25.08
CA LYS A 52 20.98 33.84 24.47
C LYS A 52 21.09 32.65 23.56
N ALA A 53 20.50 31.52 23.95
CA ALA A 53 20.51 30.27 23.19
C ALA A 53 19.61 30.34 21.95
N ALA A 54 18.61 31.24 21.92
CA ALA A 54 17.69 31.39 20.77
C ALA A 54 18.41 31.90 19.53
N ASP A 55 17.97 31.41 18.36
CA ASP A 55 18.49 31.82 17.05
C ASP A 55 18.36 33.36 16.83
N PRO A 56 19.34 34.03 16.21
CA PRO A 56 19.26 35.47 15.92
C PRO A 56 18.02 35.88 15.12
N TYR A 57 17.60 35.06 14.16
CA TYR A 57 16.38 35.30 13.40
C TYR A 57 15.12 35.15 14.29
N ALA A 58 15.08 34.14 15.13
CA ALA A 58 13.99 33.97 16.11
C ALA A 58 13.87 35.18 17.07
N LYS A 59 14.98 35.73 17.51
CA LYS A 59 15.01 36.95 18.34
C LYS A 59 14.41 38.15 17.66
N SER A 60 14.68 38.31 16.36
CA SER A 60 14.22 39.49 15.60
C SER A 60 12.79 39.36 15.09
N SER A 61 12.32 38.11 14.85
CA SER A 61 10.99 37.83 14.29
C SER A 61 9.90 37.56 15.33
N SER A 62 10.28 37.19 16.56
CA SER A 62 9.33 36.89 17.64
C SER A 62 8.84 38.15 18.34
N SER A 63 7.52 38.38 18.32
CA SER A 63 6.88 39.44 19.11
C SER A 63 7.02 39.19 20.61
N VAL A 64 7.12 37.93 21.05
CA VAL A 64 7.26 37.54 22.46
C VAL A 64 8.64 37.89 22.98
N LEU A 65 9.70 37.43 22.31
CA LEU A 65 11.09 37.65 22.72
C LEU A 65 11.50 39.11 22.63
N SER A 66 10.88 39.92 21.78
CA SER A 66 11.15 41.38 21.66
C SER A 66 10.80 42.14 22.93
N THR A 67 9.95 41.57 23.81
CA THR A 67 9.60 42.17 25.10
C THR A 67 10.62 41.86 26.23
N TRP A 68 11.58 40.91 25.97
CA TRP A 68 12.56 40.49 26.97
C TRP A 68 13.75 41.43 27.01
N ASN A 69 13.61 42.52 27.77
CA ASN A 69 14.61 43.56 27.86
C ASN A 69 15.53 43.33 29.05
N PRO A 70 16.85 43.08 28.84
CA PRO A 70 17.81 42.84 29.90
C PRO A 70 18.12 44.09 30.78
N SER A 71 17.67 45.27 30.37
CA SER A 71 17.83 46.50 31.14
C SER A 71 16.79 46.67 32.25
N ILE A 72 15.78 45.81 32.35
CA ILE A 72 14.74 45.82 33.34
C ILE A 72 15.17 44.91 34.50
N SER A 73 15.08 45.39 35.74
CA SER A 73 15.55 44.67 36.94
C SER A 73 14.79 43.36 37.21
N THR A 74 13.52 43.23 36.78
CA THR A 74 12.66 42.06 36.95
C THR A 74 12.05 41.59 35.63
N PRO A 75 11.96 40.28 35.36
CA PRO A 75 11.36 39.76 34.14
C PRO A 75 9.82 39.73 34.16
N CYS A 76 9.19 40.21 35.20
CA CYS A 76 7.75 40.06 35.44
C CYS A 76 6.85 40.80 34.43
N SER A 77 7.41 41.73 33.65
CA SER A 77 6.75 42.43 32.57
C SER A 77 6.96 41.79 31.18
N TRP A 78 7.77 40.74 31.09
CA TRP A 78 8.08 40.07 29.85
C TRP A 78 6.92 39.15 29.41
N GLN A 79 6.60 39.21 28.15
CA GLN A 79 5.52 38.38 27.59
C GLN A 79 5.83 36.89 27.78
N GLY A 80 4.85 36.11 28.24
CA GLY A 80 4.98 34.69 28.57
C GLY A 80 5.55 34.41 29.96
N ILE A 81 5.85 35.45 30.75
CA ILE A 81 6.32 35.33 32.12
C ILE A 81 5.22 35.77 33.08
N THR A 82 5.03 35.00 34.15
CA THR A 82 4.16 35.38 35.28
C THR A 82 4.97 35.26 36.55
N CYS A 83 4.86 36.24 37.43
CA CYS A 83 5.53 36.27 38.74
C CYS A 83 4.57 36.15 39.92
N SER A 84 5.10 35.73 41.05
CA SER A 84 4.45 35.80 42.37
C SER A 84 4.43 37.24 42.87
N PRO A 85 3.68 37.56 43.97
CA PRO A 85 3.73 38.87 44.63
C PRO A 85 5.12 39.27 45.17
N GLN A 86 6.03 38.29 45.28
CA GLN A 86 7.42 38.48 45.68
C GLN A 86 8.38 38.63 44.49
N GLU A 87 7.84 38.91 43.29
CA GLU A 87 8.56 39.08 42.02
C GLU A 87 9.41 37.84 41.61
N ARG A 88 9.08 36.64 42.08
CA ARG A 88 9.70 35.38 41.63
C ARG A 88 8.91 34.79 40.46
N VAL A 89 9.60 34.32 39.47
CA VAL A 89 8.98 33.68 38.28
C VAL A 89 8.29 32.38 38.69
N ILE A 90 6.98 32.32 38.50
CA ILE A 90 6.15 31.14 38.75
C ILE A 90 5.66 30.46 37.47
N SER A 91 5.67 31.19 36.34
CA SER A 91 5.27 30.60 35.05
C SER A 91 6.17 31.14 33.91
N LEU A 92 6.64 30.22 33.09
CA LEU A 92 7.25 30.47 31.78
C LEU A 92 6.41 29.72 30.76
N SER A 93 5.66 30.46 29.92
CA SER A 93 4.76 29.87 28.93
C SER A 93 4.84 30.64 27.60
N ILE A 94 5.52 30.09 26.63
CA ILE A 94 5.71 30.67 25.29
C ILE A 94 5.49 29.61 24.20
N PRO A 95 4.34 28.91 24.21
CA PRO A 95 4.06 27.86 23.22
C PRO A 95 3.99 28.44 21.80
N ASN A 96 4.24 27.61 20.79
CA ASN A 96 4.20 27.98 19.37
C ASN A 96 5.10 29.18 19.00
N THR A 97 6.10 29.49 19.84
CA THR A 97 7.08 30.54 19.55
C THR A 97 8.32 29.92 18.93
N PHE A 98 8.64 30.30 17.72
CA PHE A 98 9.81 29.74 17.03
C PHE A 98 11.11 30.24 17.70
N LEU A 99 11.70 29.39 18.58
CA LEU A 99 12.96 29.69 19.28
C LEU A 99 14.18 29.16 18.57
N ASN A 100 14.04 28.03 17.87
CA ASN A 100 15.09 27.32 17.16
C ASN A 100 16.33 27.06 18.03
N LEU A 101 16.11 26.46 19.21
CA LEU A 101 17.20 26.16 20.14
C LEU A 101 17.90 24.85 19.79
N SER A 102 19.22 24.86 19.84
CA SER A 102 20.03 23.62 19.73
C SER A 102 20.13 22.83 21.06
N PHE A 103 19.79 23.45 22.19
CA PHE A 103 19.76 22.81 23.51
C PHE A 103 18.86 23.61 24.48
N LEU A 104 18.35 22.97 25.52
CA LEU A 104 17.68 23.61 26.68
C LEU A 104 18.73 24.09 27.68
N PRO A 105 18.75 25.39 28.03
CA PRO A 105 19.72 25.90 29.00
C PRO A 105 19.47 25.30 30.40
N PRO A 106 20.48 24.64 31.00
CA PRO A 106 20.35 24.10 32.37
C PRO A 106 20.19 25.17 33.44
N GLU A 107 20.59 26.41 33.16
CA GLU A 107 20.44 27.57 34.02
C GLU A 107 18.98 27.89 34.36
N LEU A 108 18.03 27.47 33.51
CA LEU A 108 16.60 27.60 33.80
C LEU A 108 16.23 26.92 35.15
N SER A 109 17.01 25.90 35.58
CA SER A 109 16.77 25.20 36.85
C SER A 109 16.92 26.11 38.11
N SER A 110 17.50 27.29 37.98
CA SER A 110 17.58 28.27 39.04
C SER A 110 16.26 29.01 39.35
N LEU A 111 15.23 28.85 38.48
CA LEU A 111 13.88 29.34 38.68
C LEU A 111 13.16 28.53 39.77
N SER A 112 13.62 28.66 41.01
CA SER A 112 13.22 27.79 42.13
C SER A 112 11.72 27.86 42.50
N SER A 113 11.02 28.93 42.11
CA SER A 113 9.58 29.10 42.35
C SER A 113 8.71 28.69 41.19
N LEU A 114 9.30 28.13 40.11
CA LEU A 114 8.57 27.80 38.88
C LEU A 114 7.51 26.71 39.13
N GLN A 115 6.29 27.00 38.72
CA GLN A 115 5.14 26.07 38.80
C GLN A 115 4.70 25.61 37.44
N LEU A 116 4.94 26.40 36.37
CA LEU A 116 4.54 26.09 35.03
C LEU A 116 5.69 26.38 34.07
N LEU A 117 6.10 25.34 33.32
CA LEU A 117 7.06 25.47 32.20
C LEU A 117 6.39 24.92 30.91
N ASN A 118 6.06 25.83 30.01
CA ASN A 118 5.50 25.44 28.70
C ASN A 118 6.31 26.06 27.55
N LEU A 119 7.05 25.17 26.86
CA LEU A 119 7.86 25.46 25.68
C LEU A 119 7.43 24.56 24.50
N SER A 120 6.14 24.23 24.43
CA SER A 120 5.62 23.35 23.39
C SER A 120 5.66 24.00 22.01
N TYR A 121 5.99 23.22 20.97
CA TYR A 121 6.05 23.65 19.57
C TYR A 121 6.98 24.86 19.32
N THR A 122 8.17 24.86 19.94
CA THR A 122 9.12 25.97 19.88
C THR A 122 10.39 25.67 19.07
N ASN A 123 10.41 24.50 18.39
CA ASN A 123 11.55 24.01 17.60
C ASN A 123 12.86 23.89 18.41
N ILE A 124 12.75 23.27 19.59
CA ILE A 124 13.90 22.99 20.47
C ILE A 124 14.47 21.62 20.13
N SER A 125 15.80 21.52 20.06
CA SER A 125 16.56 20.27 19.93
C SER A 125 17.47 20.04 21.13
N GLY A 126 18.31 19.00 21.09
CA GLY A 126 19.20 18.61 22.18
C GLY A 126 18.51 17.74 23.22
N THR A 127 19.02 17.73 24.43
CA THR A 127 18.55 16.86 25.52
C THR A 127 17.79 17.64 26.60
N ILE A 128 16.95 16.95 27.38
CA ILE A 128 16.32 17.52 28.57
C ILE A 128 17.40 17.55 29.66
N PRO A 129 17.69 18.73 30.29
CA PRO A 129 18.69 18.80 31.33
C PRO A 129 18.27 18.03 32.59
N PRO A 130 19.12 17.17 33.18
CA PRO A 130 18.84 16.51 34.47
C PRO A 130 18.54 17.49 35.63
N SER A 131 19.14 18.70 35.60
CA SER A 131 18.88 19.77 36.57
C SER A 131 17.42 20.20 36.63
N PHE A 132 16.58 19.93 35.64
CA PHE A 132 15.16 20.22 35.68
C PHE A 132 14.42 19.41 36.77
N GLY A 133 14.99 18.30 37.25
CA GLY A 133 14.50 17.56 38.39
C GLY A 133 14.54 18.34 39.73
N SER A 134 15.21 19.51 39.79
CA SER A 134 15.28 20.38 40.97
C SER A 134 14.09 21.34 41.14
N PHE A 135 13.16 21.43 40.16
CA PHE A 135 11.99 22.30 40.26
C PHE A 135 10.95 21.78 41.27
N SER A 136 11.14 22.04 42.55
CA SER A 136 10.34 21.48 43.65
C SER A 136 8.85 21.88 43.63
N HIS A 137 8.50 22.97 42.97
CA HIS A 137 7.14 23.51 42.89
C HIS A 137 6.46 23.30 41.54
N LEU A 138 7.15 22.65 40.56
CA LEU A 138 6.65 22.50 39.19
C LEU A 138 5.41 21.59 39.16
N ARG A 139 4.33 22.12 38.62
CA ARG A 139 3.06 21.40 38.42
C ARG A 139 2.84 20.99 36.99
N LEU A 140 3.30 21.79 36.02
CA LEU A 140 3.18 21.50 34.59
C LEU A 140 4.54 21.63 33.91
N LEU A 141 4.93 20.55 33.23
CA LEU A 141 6.07 20.52 32.33
C LEU A 141 5.56 20.12 30.93
N ASP A 142 5.58 21.09 30.00
CA ASP A 142 5.21 20.86 28.61
C ASP A 142 6.35 21.24 27.66
N LEU A 143 6.99 20.20 27.12
CA LEU A 143 8.04 20.29 26.10
C LEU A 143 7.61 19.59 24.80
N SER A 144 6.30 19.37 24.62
CA SER A 144 5.75 18.63 23.49
C SER A 144 6.00 19.33 22.15
N GLY A 145 5.96 18.58 21.06
CA GLY A 145 6.04 19.12 19.70
C GLY A 145 7.39 19.78 19.36
N ASN A 146 8.49 19.23 19.86
CA ASN A 146 9.85 19.71 19.65
C ASN A 146 10.74 18.67 18.93
N SER A 147 12.03 18.87 18.88
CA SER A 147 13.03 17.93 18.34
C SER A 147 14.00 17.43 19.41
N LEU A 148 13.51 17.35 20.67
CA LEU A 148 14.30 16.88 21.81
C LEU A 148 14.72 15.42 21.60
N SER A 149 15.95 15.11 21.93
CA SER A 149 16.58 13.81 21.74
C SER A 149 17.28 13.31 23.01
N GLY A 150 17.90 12.13 22.96
CA GLY A 150 18.53 11.51 24.12
C GLY A 150 17.51 10.89 25.08
N THR A 151 17.95 10.51 26.26
CA THR A 151 17.13 9.82 27.25
C THR A 151 16.33 10.81 28.12
N ILE A 152 15.19 10.37 28.61
CA ILE A 152 14.43 11.11 29.64
C ILE A 152 15.24 10.99 30.97
N PRO A 153 15.64 12.12 31.58
CA PRO A 153 16.38 12.07 32.83
C PRO A 153 15.57 11.48 33.97
N SER A 154 16.15 10.52 34.72
CA SER A 154 15.53 9.92 35.92
C SER A 154 15.27 10.95 37.04
N GLU A 155 16.07 12.03 37.07
CA GLU A 155 15.97 13.13 38.00
C GLU A 155 14.59 13.84 37.91
N LEU A 156 13.91 13.79 36.77
CA LEU A 156 12.54 14.31 36.68
C LEU A 156 11.56 13.58 37.63
N GLY A 157 11.89 12.36 38.06
CA GLY A 157 11.15 11.67 39.14
C GLY A 157 11.18 12.37 40.50
N GLY A 158 12.03 13.39 40.67
CA GLY A 158 12.09 14.26 41.86
C GLY A 158 11.01 15.36 41.91
N LEU A 159 10.24 15.57 40.81
CA LEU A 159 9.24 16.61 40.67
C LEU A 159 7.94 16.25 41.42
N SER A 160 7.97 16.13 42.75
CA SER A 160 6.86 15.59 43.55
C SER A 160 5.53 16.37 43.45
N SER A 161 5.57 17.65 43.04
CA SER A 161 4.40 18.50 42.81
C SER A 161 3.83 18.40 41.39
N LEU A 162 4.45 17.62 40.50
CA LEU A 162 4.10 17.57 39.06
C LEU A 162 2.74 16.90 38.88
N GLN A 163 1.84 17.61 38.21
CA GLN A 163 0.49 17.15 37.87
C GLN A 163 0.40 16.80 36.37
N PHE A 164 1.10 17.55 35.49
CA PHE A 164 0.98 17.44 34.05
C PHE A 164 2.37 17.33 33.42
N LEU A 165 2.63 16.20 32.76
CA LEU A 165 3.85 15.92 32.04
C LEU A 165 3.56 15.67 30.54
N PHE A 166 4.02 16.58 29.67
CA PHE A 166 3.91 16.47 28.23
C PHE A 166 5.29 16.50 27.58
N LEU A 167 5.76 15.34 27.13
CA LEU A 167 7.00 15.16 26.38
C LEU A 167 6.74 14.55 24.99
N ASN A 168 5.47 14.48 24.61
CA ASN A 168 5.04 13.85 23.36
C ASN A 168 5.55 14.60 22.12
N SER A 169 5.56 13.89 20.98
CA SER A 169 5.96 14.44 19.68
C SER A 169 7.38 15.04 19.71
N ASN A 170 8.35 14.21 20.10
CA ASN A 170 9.77 14.50 20.16
C ASN A 170 10.59 13.34 19.55
N ARG A 171 11.91 13.33 19.76
CA ARG A 171 12.83 12.25 19.36
C ARG A 171 13.53 11.59 20.55
N LEU A 172 12.84 11.55 21.69
CA LEU A 172 13.38 10.99 22.93
C LEU A 172 13.60 9.49 22.79
N THR A 173 14.71 9.01 23.31
CA THR A 173 15.16 7.61 23.24
C THR A 173 15.34 7.02 24.64
N GLY A 174 15.75 5.76 24.72
CA GLY A 174 15.98 5.09 26.01
C GLY A 174 14.70 4.64 26.69
N LYS A 175 14.81 4.25 27.95
CA LYS A 175 13.69 3.68 28.73
C LYS A 175 12.86 4.76 29.42
N ILE A 176 11.62 4.43 29.73
CA ILE A 176 10.79 5.20 30.67
C ILE A 176 11.42 5.02 32.05
N PRO A 177 11.80 6.12 32.75
CA PRO A 177 12.42 6.01 34.08
C PRO A 177 11.45 5.43 35.12
N PRO A 178 11.82 4.38 35.88
CA PRO A 178 11.01 3.84 36.98
C PRO A 178 10.81 4.83 38.11
N GLU A 179 11.69 5.83 38.22
CA GLU A 179 11.64 6.91 39.22
C GLU A 179 10.39 7.79 39.04
N PHE A 180 9.75 7.76 37.88
CA PHE A 180 8.47 8.45 37.68
C PHE A 180 7.36 7.94 38.62
N ALA A 181 7.50 6.74 39.17
CA ALA A 181 6.64 6.23 40.21
C ALA A 181 6.55 7.13 41.46
N ASN A 182 7.52 8.04 41.68
CA ASN A 182 7.55 9.00 42.81
C ASN A 182 6.66 10.23 42.56
N LEU A 183 6.16 10.43 41.32
CA LEU A 183 5.32 11.58 40.95
C LEU A 183 3.87 11.37 41.39
N SER A 184 3.65 11.27 42.70
CA SER A 184 2.36 10.88 43.30
C SER A 184 1.18 11.81 42.99
N SER A 185 1.49 13.06 42.56
CA SER A 185 0.49 14.05 42.16
C SER A 185 0.16 14.03 40.69
N LEU A 186 0.80 13.14 39.88
CA LEU A 186 0.68 13.15 38.43
C LEU A 186 -0.72 12.71 37.97
N GLU A 187 -1.35 13.57 37.18
CA GLU A 187 -2.68 13.37 36.60
C GLU A 187 -2.59 13.04 35.13
N ILE A 188 -1.70 13.68 34.35
CA ILE A 188 -1.51 13.45 32.94
C ILE A 188 -0.06 13.06 32.66
N PHE A 189 0.11 11.90 32.02
CA PHE A 189 1.39 11.34 31.59
C PHE A 189 1.37 11.11 30.07
N CYS A 190 2.03 12.00 29.31
CA CYS A 190 2.06 12.02 27.86
C CYS A 190 3.50 11.90 27.33
N LEU A 191 3.86 10.72 26.79
CA LEU A 191 5.14 10.44 26.14
C LEU A 191 4.97 9.97 24.69
N GLN A 192 3.77 10.07 24.12
CA GLN A 192 3.44 9.55 22.80
C GLN A 192 4.32 10.17 21.69
N ASP A 193 4.47 9.45 20.57
CA ASP A 193 5.22 9.91 19.40
C ASP A 193 6.68 10.28 19.73
N ASN A 194 7.43 9.29 20.21
CA ASN A 194 8.86 9.35 20.51
C ASN A 194 9.57 8.08 20.01
N LEU A 195 10.83 7.92 20.37
CA LEU A 195 11.66 6.75 20.02
C LEU A 195 12.07 5.95 21.28
N LEU A 196 11.20 5.96 22.29
CA LEU A 196 11.45 5.27 23.55
C LEU A 196 11.52 3.76 23.34
N ASN A 197 12.33 3.08 24.14
CA ASN A 197 12.54 1.64 24.09
C ASN A 197 12.41 0.97 25.48
N GLY A 198 12.56 -0.34 25.52
CA GLY A 198 12.41 -1.13 26.75
C GLY A 198 10.95 -1.34 27.12
N SER A 199 10.66 -1.63 28.36
CA SER A 199 9.34 -1.98 28.86
C SER A 199 8.71 -0.85 29.69
N ILE A 200 7.39 -0.91 29.86
CA ILE A 200 6.67 -0.05 30.82
C ILE A 200 7.05 -0.46 32.23
N PRO A 201 7.58 0.41 33.06
CA PRO A 201 7.90 0.07 34.47
C PRO A 201 6.64 -0.26 35.29
N SER A 202 6.60 -1.43 35.88
CA SER A 202 5.46 -1.86 36.75
C SER A 202 5.21 -0.94 37.92
N GLN A 203 6.24 -0.23 38.40
CA GLN A 203 6.18 0.74 39.47
C GLN A 203 5.20 1.90 39.20
N LEU A 204 4.96 2.22 37.91
CA LEU A 204 3.99 3.26 37.54
C LEU A 204 2.56 2.98 38.02
N GLY A 205 2.24 1.72 38.38
CA GLY A 205 0.99 1.35 39.02
C GLY A 205 0.76 2.00 40.41
N SER A 206 1.75 2.70 40.98
CA SER A 206 1.59 3.48 42.25
C SER A 206 1.06 4.90 42.02
N LEU A 207 0.92 5.37 40.77
CA LEU A 207 0.47 6.74 40.43
C LEU A 207 -1.06 6.87 40.55
N LEU A 208 -1.59 6.75 41.77
CA LEU A 208 -3.05 6.65 41.99
C LEU A 208 -3.84 7.91 41.59
N SER A 209 -3.18 9.04 41.39
CA SER A 209 -3.81 10.29 40.93
C SER A 209 -3.97 10.33 39.40
N LEU A 210 -3.38 9.37 38.69
CA LEU A 210 -3.27 9.41 37.25
C LEU A 210 -4.63 9.24 36.56
N GLN A 211 -4.97 10.17 35.68
CA GLN A 211 -6.18 10.20 34.85
C GLN A 211 -5.91 9.85 33.38
N GLN A 212 -4.75 10.23 32.86
CA GLN A 212 -4.39 9.93 31.46
C GLN A 212 -2.98 9.35 31.35
N PHE A 213 -2.91 8.18 30.74
CA PHE A 213 -1.66 7.48 30.43
C PHE A 213 -1.55 7.29 28.92
N ARG A 214 -0.63 8.03 28.28
CA ARG A 214 -0.45 8.04 26.83
C ARG A 214 1.01 7.86 26.47
N ILE A 215 1.37 6.70 25.92
CA ILE A 215 2.73 6.37 25.50
C ILE A 215 2.78 5.77 24.09
N GLY A 216 1.68 5.81 23.35
CA GLY A 216 1.61 5.30 21.97
C GLY A 216 2.59 5.99 21.02
N GLY A 217 2.76 5.46 19.80
CA GLY A 217 3.70 6.02 18.84
C GLY A 217 5.18 5.89 19.26
N ASN A 218 5.51 4.88 20.07
CA ASN A 218 6.87 4.53 20.47
C ASN A 218 7.19 3.10 19.99
N PRO A 219 7.62 2.92 18.72
CA PRO A 219 7.68 1.59 18.09
C PRO A 219 8.71 0.66 18.73
N TYR A 220 9.67 1.20 19.46
CA TYR A 220 10.71 0.42 20.13
C TYR A 220 10.36 0.05 21.58
N LEU A 221 9.25 0.55 22.12
CA LEU A 221 8.71 0.03 23.39
C LEU A 221 8.30 -1.42 23.21
N SER A 222 8.70 -2.26 24.16
CA SER A 222 8.53 -3.71 24.08
C SER A 222 8.20 -4.31 25.44
N GLY A 223 7.99 -5.62 25.51
CA GLY A 223 7.59 -6.30 26.73
C GLY A 223 6.08 -6.25 26.97
N GLU A 224 5.66 -6.66 28.15
CA GLU A 224 4.24 -6.82 28.49
C GLU A 224 3.65 -5.54 29.09
N ILE A 225 2.34 -5.41 29.00
CA ILE A 225 1.58 -4.37 29.73
C ILE A 225 1.49 -4.81 31.20
N PRO A 226 2.07 -4.05 32.16
CA PRO A 226 2.12 -4.48 33.56
C PRO A 226 0.74 -4.54 34.20
N ALA A 227 0.40 -5.67 34.83
CA ALA A 227 -0.88 -5.85 35.53
C ALA A 227 -1.10 -4.86 36.69
N GLN A 228 0.01 -4.29 37.22
CA GLN A 228 -0.04 -3.28 38.29
C GLN A 228 -0.71 -1.98 37.83
N LEU A 229 -0.74 -1.69 36.52
CA LEU A 229 -1.47 -0.52 35.99
C LEU A 229 -2.98 -0.62 36.24
N GLY A 230 -3.53 -1.82 36.48
CA GLY A 230 -4.91 -2.04 36.88
C GLY A 230 -5.26 -1.46 38.27
N SER A 231 -4.27 -0.94 39.03
CA SER A 231 -4.51 -0.23 40.30
C SER A 231 -4.86 1.25 40.12
N LEU A 232 -4.73 1.80 38.90
CA LEU A 232 -4.93 3.23 38.59
C LEU A 232 -6.43 3.56 38.42
N THR A 233 -7.19 3.42 39.47
CA THR A 233 -8.68 3.51 39.44
C THR A 233 -9.22 4.87 38.99
N ASN A 234 -8.41 5.94 39.04
CA ASN A 234 -8.79 7.27 38.56
C ASN A 234 -8.54 7.44 37.04
N LEU A 235 -7.99 6.43 36.37
CA LEU A 235 -7.64 6.51 34.96
C LEU A 235 -8.90 6.62 34.10
N THR A 236 -8.93 7.64 33.25
CA THR A 236 -9.99 7.86 32.24
C THR A 236 -9.55 7.50 30.84
N MET A 237 -8.24 7.59 30.56
CA MET A 237 -7.66 7.23 29.26
C MET A 237 -6.37 6.42 29.43
N PHE A 238 -6.33 5.27 28.74
CA PHE A 238 -5.13 4.44 28.59
C PHE A 238 -4.83 4.26 27.09
N GLY A 239 -3.65 4.71 26.63
CA GLY A 239 -3.24 4.64 25.23
C GLY A 239 -1.79 4.20 25.06
N VAL A 240 -1.62 3.03 24.43
CA VAL A 240 -0.31 2.41 24.12
C VAL A 240 -0.21 1.97 22.66
N ALA A 241 -1.03 2.55 21.81
CA ALA A 241 -1.11 2.19 20.39
C ALA A 241 0.21 2.42 19.63
N ALA A 242 0.39 1.70 18.51
CA ALA A 242 1.57 1.80 17.65
C ALA A 242 2.89 1.62 18.42
N THR A 243 3.00 0.52 19.16
CA THR A 243 4.18 0.13 19.93
C THR A 243 4.53 -1.34 19.70
N GLY A 244 5.75 -1.73 20.07
CA GLY A 244 6.16 -3.15 20.08
C GLY A 244 5.78 -3.91 21.36
N LEU A 245 4.80 -3.41 22.13
CA LEU A 245 4.30 -4.10 23.32
C LEU A 245 3.65 -5.42 22.95
N SER A 246 3.83 -6.42 23.79
CA SER A 246 3.37 -7.79 23.60
C SER A 246 2.74 -8.34 24.89
N GLY A 247 2.54 -9.65 24.95
CA GLY A 247 1.88 -10.27 26.11
C GLY A 247 0.36 -10.19 26.04
N VAL A 248 -0.31 -10.36 27.14
CA VAL A 248 -1.77 -10.36 27.22
C VAL A 248 -2.31 -9.06 27.79
N ILE A 249 -3.54 -8.71 27.47
CA ILE A 249 -4.26 -7.62 28.16
C ILE A 249 -4.50 -8.05 29.60
N PRO A 250 -4.03 -7.30 30.61
CA PRO A 250 -4.19 -7.73 31.99
C PRO A 250 -5.66 -7.75 32.44
N PRO A 251 -6.18 -8.87 33.00
CA PRO A 251 -7.53 -8.92 33.56
C PRO A 251 -7.77 -7.86 34.66
N THR A 252 -6.71 -7.43 35.34
CA THR A 252 -6.80 -6.36 36.37
C THR A 252 -7.28 -5.02 35.80
N PHE A 253 -7.28 -4.84 34.46
CA PHE A 253 -7.85 -3.63 33.86
C PHE A 253 -9.35 -3.51 34.08
N GLY A 254 -10.06 -4.62 34.39
CA GLY A 254 -11.44 -4.57 34.85
C GLY A 254 -11.69 -3.74 36.09
N ASN A 255 -10.65 -3.42 36.89
CA ASN A 255 -10.73 -2.55 38.07
C ASN A 255 -10.72 -1.05 37.71
N LEU A 256 -10.43 -0.67 36.48
CA LEU A 256 -10.35 0.72 36.00
C LEU A 256 -11.74 1.29 35.75
N VAL A 257 -12.58 1.34 36.78
CA VAL A 257 -14.02 1.63 36.65
C VAL A 257 -14.35 3.00 36.05
N ASN A 258 -13.42 3.96 36.10
CA ASN A 258 -13.56 5.31 35.54
C ASN A 258 -13.02 5.42 34.12
N LEU A 259 -12.46 4.33 33.54
CA LEU A 259 -11.84 4.37 32.23
C LEU A 259 -12.89 4.58 31.12
N GLN A 260 -12.69 5.62 30.34
CA GLN A 260 -13.53 5.98 29.18
C GLN A 260 -12.95 5.50 27.87
N THR A 261 -11.61 5.50 27.75
CA THR A 261 -10.91 5.08 26.53
C THR A 261 -9.83 4.05 26.86
N LEU A 262 -9.93 2.88 26.28
CA LEU A 262 -8.89 1.86 26.26
C LEU A 262 -8.39 1.67 24.82
N ALA A 263 -7.18 2.14 24.53
CA ALA A 263 -6.57 2.10 23.21
C ALA A 263 -5.27 1.28 23.24
N ILE A 264 -5.38 0.01 22.85
CA ILE A 264 -4.28 -0.96 22.69
C ILE A 264 -4.42 -1.50 21.28
N TYR A 265 -3.92 -0.78 20.29
CA TYR A 265 -4.03 -1.19 18.89
C TYR A 265 -2.71 -0.98 18.14
N ASP A 266 -2.55 -1.70 17.04
CA ASP A 266 -1.31 -1.71 16.28
C ASP A 266 -0.11 -2.05 17.19
N THR A 267 -0.25 -3.21 17.90
CA THR A 267 0.76 -3.74 18.82
C THR A 267 0.94 -5.24 18.58
N GLU A 268 1.85 -5.86 19.35
CA GLU A 268 2.10 -7.31 19.29
C GLU A 268 1.33 -8.08 20.38
N VAL A 269 0.28 -7.47 20.96
CA VAL A 269 -0.52 -8.04 22.06
C VAL A 269 -1.31 -9.25 21.55
N PHE A 270 -1.31 -10.33 22.33
CA PHE A 270 -1.92 -11.61 22.01
C PHE A 270 -2.81 -12.17 23.15
N GLY A 271 -3.32 -13.38 22.96
CA GLY A 271 -4.21 -14.00 23.93
C GLY A 271 -5.67 -13.53 23.78
N SER A 272 -6.53 -13.84 24.73
CA SER A 272 -7.95 -13.52 24.68
C SER A 272 -8.23 -12.12 25.23
N ILE A 273 -9.32 -11.52 24.77
CA ILE A 273 -9.89 -10.31 25.38
C ILE A 273 -10.41 -10.68 26.77
N PRO A 274 -9.94 -10.04 27.87
CA PRO A 274 -10.40 -10.37 29.21
C PRO A 274 -11.89 -10.04 29.40
N PRO A 275 -12.72 -10.97 29.89
CA PRO A 275 -14.13 -10.70 30.19
C PRO A 275 -14.32 -9.64 31.29
N GLU A 276 -13.31 -9.41 32.12
CA GLU A 276 -13.27 -8.39 33.16
C GLU A 276 -13.39 -6.97 32.59
N LEU A 277 -13.01 -6.75 31.31
CA LEU A 277 -13.22 -5.44 30.67
C LEU A 277 -14.71 -5.04 30.66
N GLY A 278 -15.63 -6.01 30.68
CA GLY A 278 -17.07 -5.76 30.83
C GLY A 278 -17.50 -5.17 32.21
N MET A 279 -16.58 -5.00 33.15
CA MET A 279 -16.83 -4.33 34.43
C MET A 279 -16.58 -2.82 34.41
N ILE A 280 -15.97 -2.30 33.32
CA ILE A 280 -15.60 -0.89 33.16
C ILE A 280 -16.82 -0.10 32.67
N SER A 281 -17.75 0.24 33.60
CA SER A 281 -19.05 0.82 33.23
C SER A 281 -19.00 2.16 32.50
N GLU A 282 -17.91 2.91 32.65
CA GLU A 282 -17.69 4.21 31.99
C GLU A 282 -17.06 4.09 30.59
N LEU A 283 -16.69 2.88 30.15
CA LEU A 283 -15.99 2.68 28.90
C LEU A 283 -16.83 3.11 27.69
N THR A 284 -16.31 4.08 26.96
CA THR A 284 -16.92 4.68 25.77
C THR A 284 -16.22 4.21 24.48
N TYR A 285 -14.91 4.05 24.52
CA TYR A 285 -14.08 3.67 23.38
C TYR A 285 -13.20 2.48 23.72
N LEU A 286 -13.38 1.36 23.04
CA LEU A 286 -12.57 0.15 23.15
C LEU A 286 -11.89 -0.14 21.80
N TYR A 287 -10.60 0.16 21.71
CA TYR A 287 -9.79 0.02 20.50
C TYR A 287 -8.72 -1.05 20.70
N LEU A 288 -8.92 -2.22 20.14
CA LEU A 288 -8.03 -3.39 20.24
C LEU A 288 -7.66 -3.94 18.84
N HIS A 289 -7.88 -3.16 17.80
CA HIS A 289 -7.65 -3.57 16.41
C HIS A 289 -6.16 -3.68 16.08
N MET A 290 -5.83 -4.42 15.01
CA MET A 290 -4.45 -4.64 14.55
C MET A 290 -3.54 -5.20 15.66
N ASN A 291 -3.96 -6.32 16.24
CA ASN A 291 -3.22 -7.07 17.26
C ASN A 291 -3.15 -8.56 16.87
N LYS A 292 -2.70 -9.40 17.79
CA LYS A 292 -2.67 -10.86 17.66
C LYS A 292 -3.64 -11.53 18.64
N LEU A 293 -4.75 -10.87 18.94
CA LEU A 293 -5.74 -11.36 19.87
C LEU A 293 -6.44 -12.60 19.29
N THR A 294 -6.71 -13.58 20.15
CA THR A 294 -7.31 -14.87 19.84
C THR A 294 -8.50 -15.18 20.74
N GLY A 295 -9.15 -16.31 20.53
CA GLY A 295 -10.34 -16.68 21.31
C GLY A 295 -11.59 -15.91 20.91
N SER A 296 -12.65 -15.99 21.68
CA SER A 296 -13.93 -15.39 21.36
C SER A 296 -14.07 -13.97 21.92
N ILE A 297 -14.94 -13.18 21.31
CA ILE A 297 -15.36 -11.88 21.87
C ILE A 297 -16.16 -12.18 23.15
N PRO A 298 -15.76 -11.62 24.32
CA PRO A 298 -16.46 -11.92 25.56
C PRO A 298 -17.88 -11.35 25.58
N PRO A 299 -18.94 -12.14 25.88
CA PRO A 299 -20.30 -11.65 26.00
C PRO A 299 -20.46 -10.61 27.13
N GLN A 300 -19.53 -10.60 28.10
CA GLN A 300 -19.51 -9.61 29.18
C GLN A 300 -19.35 -8.16 28.70
N LEU A 301 -18.77 -7.94 27.49
CA LEU A 301 -18.71 -6.61 26.88
C LEU A 301 -20.11 -6.02 26.65
N GLY A 302 -21.15 -6.84 26.51
CA GLY A 302 -22.53 -6.39 26.45
C GLY A 302 -23.07 -5.65 27.71
N LYS A 303 -22.29 -5.59 28.79
CA LYS A 303 -22.61 -4.78 29.97
C LYS A 303 -22.24 -3.30 29.82
N LEU A 304 -21.44 -2.97 28.83
CA LEU A 304 -20.89 -1.63 28.59
C LEU A 304 -21.90 -0.71 27.90
N GLN A 305 -22.86 -0.21 28.66
CA GLN A 305 -23.96 0.59 28.10
C GLN A 305 -23.54 1.94 27.52
N LYS A 306 -22.39 2.49 27.95
CA LYS A 306 -21.82 3.74 27.44
C LYS A 306 -20.90 3.55 26.23
N LEU A 307 -20.65 2.30 25.83
CA LEU A 307 -19.75 1.98 24.72
C LEU A 307 -20.32 2.53 23.40
N THR A 308 -19.60 3.45 22.80
CA THR A 308 -19.96 4.07 21.51
C THR A 308 -19.17 3.47 20.35
N SER A 309 -17.92 3.02 20.59
CA SER A 309 -17.09 2.44 19.53
C SER A 309 -16.35 1.21 20.03
N LEU A 310 -16.54 0.11 19.33
CA LEU A 310 -15.86 -1.18 19.54
C LEU A 310 -15.10 -1.54 18.27
N LEU A 311 -13.76 -1.42 18.30
CA LEU A 311 -12.88 -1.72 17.17
C LEU A 311 -12.01 -2.91 17.54
N LEU A 312 -12.28 -4.07 16.92
CA LEU A 312 -11.57 -5.34 17.11
C LEU A 312 -10.98 -5.87 15.81
N TRP A 313 -11.06 -5.13 14.72
CA TRP A 313 -10.65 -5.59 13.38
C TRP A 313 -9.16 -5.92 13.29
N GLY A 314 -8.80 -6.81 12.37
CA GLY A 314 -7.38 -7.16 12.14
C GLY A 314 -6.76 -7.93 13.31
N ASN A 315 -7.47 -8.94 13.82
CA ASN A 315 -7.02 -9.87 14.85
C ASN A 315 -7.18 -11.33 14.37
N SER A 316 -7.08 -12.30 15.28
CA SER A 316 -7.38 -13.71 15.05
C SER A 316 -8.49 -14.20 15.98
N LEU A 317 -9.52 -13.38 16.17
CA LEU A 317 -10.66 -13.71 17.03
C LEU A 317 -11.53 -14.77 16.37
N THR A 318 -12.01 -15.72 17.15
CA THR A 318 -12.78 -16.89 16.70
C THR A 318 -14.14 -16.97 17.38
N GLY A 319 -14.97 -17.93 16.94
CA GLY A 319 -16.29 -18.13 17.52
C GLY A 319 -17.34 -17.11 17.06
N PRO A 320 -18.53 -17.13 17.63
CA PRO A 320 -19.64 -16.29 17.20
C PRO A 320 -19.51 -14.84 17.72
N ILE A 321 -20.18 -13.92 17.04
CA ILE A 321 -20.44 -12.57 17.55
C ILE A 321 -21.44 -12.70 18.70
N PRO A 322 -21.14 -12.25 19.94
CA PRO A 322 -22.06 -12.37 21.05
C PRO A 322 -23.34 -11.54 20.87
N ALA A 323 -24.51 -12.17 21.03
CA ALA A 323 -25.79 -11.48 20.98
C ALA A 323 -25.91 -10.40 22.07
N GLU A 324 -25.22 -10.57 23.18
CA GLU A 324 -25.15 -9.63 24.31
C GLU A 324 -24.59 -8.25 23.94
N LEU A 325 -23.81 -8.14 22.87
CA LEU A 325 -23.37 -6.83 22.37
C LEU A 325 -24.54 -5.93 22.00
N SER A 326 -25.71 -6.49 21.71
CA SER A 326 -26.97 -5.75 21.50
C SER A 326 -27.43 -4.92 22.72
N ASN A 327 -26.90 -5.18 23.91
CA ASN A 327 -27.19 -4.43 25.11
C ASN A 327 -26.35 -3.14 25.25
N CYS A 328 -25.33 -2.97 24.43
CA CYS A 328 -24.53 -1.74 24.34
C CYS A 328 -25.34 -0.65 23.61
N SER A 329 -26.39 -0.13 24.27
CA SER A 329 -27.38 0.73 23.62
C SER A 329 -26.84 2.04 23.00
N SER A 330 -25.65 2.47 23.41
CA SER A 330 -24.96 3.67 22.89
C SER A 330 -24.01 3.35 21.72
N LEU A 331 -23.95 2.10 21.25
CA LEU A 331 -22.97 1.68 20.26
C LEU A 331 -23.27 2.30 18.88
N VAL A 332 -22.33 3.08 18.38
CA VAL A 332 -22.37 3.78 17.08
C VAL A 332 -21.54 3.03 16.03
N ILE A 333 -20.38 2.50 16.45
CA ILE A 333 -19.46 1.79 15.56
C ILE A 333 -19.15 0.41 16.15
N LEU A 334 -19.44 -0.63 15.39
CA LEU A 334 -19.00 -2.00 15.64
C LEU A 334 -18.18 -2.49 14.45
N ASP A 335 -16.87 -2.64 14.65
CA ASP A 335 -15.96 -3.17 13.64
C ASP A 335 -15.21 -4.38 14.17
N VAL A 336 -15.55 -5.55 13.65
CA VAL A 336 -14.91 -6.84 13.94
C VAL A 336 -14.37 -7.48 12.66
N SER A 337 -14.17 -6.69 11.62
CA SER A 337 -13.68 -7.15 10.32
C SER A 337 -12.28 -7.75 10.39
N ALA A 338 -11.89 -8.53 9.38
CA ALA A 338 -10.58 -9.17 9.28
C ALA A 338 -10.22 -9.97 10.54
N ASN A 339 -11.05 -10.97 10.84
CA ASN A 339 -10.89 -11.95 11.93
C ASN A 339 -11.27 -13.36 11.44
N ASP A 340 -11.28 -14.34 12.34
CA ASP A 340 -11.72 -15.73 12.09
C ASP A 340 -13.08 -16.02 12.75
N LEU A 341 -13.94 -15.00 12.87
CA LEU A 341 -15.26 -15.15 13.51
C LEU A 341 -16.17 -16.05 12.67
N SER A 342 -16.99 -16.86 13.33
CA SER A 342 -17.85 -17.86 12.71
C SER A 342 -19.26 -17.82 13.30
N GLY A 343 -20.16 -18.69 12.80
CA GLY A 343 -21.56 -18.68 13.21
C GLY A 343 -22.38 -17.62 12.50
N GLU A 344 -23.62 -17.44 12.95
CA GLU A 344 -24.57 -16.51 12.34
C GLU A 344 -24.42 -15.10 12.91
N ILE A 345 -24.80 -14.11 12.10
CA ILE A 345 -24.93 -12.72 12.59
C ILE A 345 -26.12 -12.66 13.53
N PRO A 346 -25.94 -12.23 14.79
CA PRO A 346 -27.06 -12.18 15.74
C PRO A 346 -28.15 -11.18 15.32
N GLY A 347 -29.37 -11.62 15.15
CA GLY A 347 -30.51 -10.75 14.86
C GLY A 347 -30.76 -9.70 15.96
N ASP A 348 -30.35 -9.99 17.19
CA ASP A 348 -30.41 -9.08 18.33
C ASP A 348 -29.64 -7.77 18.12
N LEU A 349 -28.60 -7.72 17.26
CA LEU A 349 -27.92 -6.48 16.89
C LEU A 349 -28.88 -5.42 16.34
N GLY A 350 -30.07 -5.82 15.83
CA GLY A 350 -31.13 -4.89 15.44
C GLY A 350 -31.68 -4.02 16.58
N LYS A 351 -31.32 -4.28 17.84
CA LYS A 351 -31.68 -3.45 19.00
C LYS A 351 -30.80 -2.19 19.13
N LEU A 352 -29.68 -2.14 18.41
CA LEU A 352 -28.74 -1.02 18.41
C LEU A 352 -29.23 0.13 17.53
N LEU A 353 -30.21 0.88 18.02
CA LEU A 353 -30.92 1.88 17.22
C LEU A 353 -30.05 3.06 16.76
N VAL A 354 -28.95 3.33 17.47
CA VAL A 354 -28.01 4.42 17.15
C VAL A 354 -26.80 3.95 16.34
N LEU A 355 -26.75 2.67 15.98
CA LEU A 355 -25.63 2.09 15.23
C LEU A 355 -25.55 2.73 13.84
N GLU A 356 -24.41 3.33 13.53
CA GLU A 356 -24.12 3.98 12.25
C GLU A 356 -23.22 3.12 11.34
N GLN A 357 -22.31 2.36 11.95
CA GLN A 357 -21.36 1.55 11.17
C GLN A 357 -21.31 0.13 11.75
N LEU A 358 -21.58 -0.85 10.89
CA LEU A 358 -21.45 -2.27 11.18
C LEU A 358 -20.53 -2.91 10.15
N HIS A 359 -19.30 -3.21 10.59
CA HIS A 359 -18.27 -3.81 9.75
C HIS A 359 -17.96 -5.22 10.24
N LEU A 360 -18.35 -6.22 9.44
CA LEU A 360 -18.18 -7.65 9.69
C LEU A 360 -17.39 -8.34 8.58
N SER A 361 -16.80 -7.58 7.67
CA SER A 361 -16.10 -8.08 6.48
C SER A 361 -14.92 -8.99 6.82
N ASP A 362 -14.55 -9.87 5.87
CA ASP A 362 -13.36 -10.72 5.96
C ASP A 362 -13.35 -11.57 7.24
N ASN A 363 -14.36 -12.45 7.35
CA ASN A 363 -14.58 -13.42 8.45
C ASN A 363 -15.10 -14.75 7.88
N ALA A 364 -15.44 -15.69 8.74
CA ALA A 364 -16.07 -16.98 8.40
C ALA A 364 -17.55 -17.04 8.80
N LEU A 365 -18.26 -15.92 8.81
CA LEU A 365 -19.67 -15.83 9.23
C LEU A 365 -20.57 -16.57 8.24
N THR A 366 -21.57 -17.28 8.79
CA THR A 366 -22.50 -18.13 8.06
C THR A 366 -23.96 -17.71 8.27
N GLY A 367 -24.90 -18.46 7.73
CA GLY A 367 -26.33 -18.16 7.88
C GLY A 367 -26.81 -17.04 6.97
N SER A 368 -27.97 -16.49 7.28
CA SER A 368 -28.59 -15.43 6.49
C SER A 368 -28.39 -14.05 7.11
N ILE A 369 -28.52 -13.00 6.29
CA ILE A 369 -28.52 -11.62 6.77
C ILE A 369 -29.79 -11.41 7.61
N PRO A 370 -29.66 -11.09 8.92
CA PRO A 370 -30.83 -10.90 9.77
C PRO A 370 -31.65 -9.66 9.35
N TRP A 371 -32.92 -9.87 9.03
CA TRP A 371 -33.79 -8.74 8.64
C TRP A 371 -33.97 -7.72 9.77
N GLN A 372 -33.71 -8.11 11.02
CA GLN A 372 -33.76 -7.23 12.21
C GLN A 372 -32.73 -6.10 12.14
N LEU A 373 -31.63 -6.24 11.40
CA LEU A 373 -30.67 -5.13 11.17
C LEU A 373 -31.35 -3.92 10.55
N SER A 374 -32.50 -4.10 9.89
CA SER A 374 -33.30 -2.99 9.35
C SER A 374 -33.90 -2.07 10.44
N TYR A 375 -33.84 -2.44 11.70
CA TYR A 375 -34.22 -1.57 12.80
C TYR A 375 -33.12 -0.57 13.20
N CYS A 376 -31.88 -0.82 12.84
CA CYS A 376 -30.77 0.13 13.03
C CYS A 376 -30.88 1.24 11.99
N THR A 377 -31.90 2.08 12.09
CA THR A 377 -32.26 3.08 11.07
C THR A 377 -31.21 4.19 10.87
N SER A 378 -30.27 4.31 11.79
CA SER A 378 -29.11 5.23 11.72
C SER A 378 -27.96 4.70 10.88
N LEU A 379 -27.99 3.43 10.41
CA LEU A 379 -26.91 2.83 9.66
C LEU A 379 -26.57 3.62 8.40
N THR A 380 -25.30 4.00 8.29
CA THR A 380 -24.67 4.62 7.12
C THR A 380 -23.77 3.64 6.37
N ALA A 381 -23.17 2.67 7.09
CA ALA A 381 -22.31 1.65 6.50
C ALA A 381 -22.68 0.27 7.02
N LEU A 382 -22.89 -0.68 6.09
CA LEU A 382 -23.09 -2.08 6.38
C LEU A 382 -22.15 -2.90 5.48
N GLN A 383 -21.10 -3.46 6.10
CA GLN A 383 -20.07 -4.22 5.40
C GLN A 383 -20.08 -5.67 5.88
N LEU A 384 -20.46 -6.58 4.99
CA LEU A 384 -20.63 -8.02 5.22
C LEU A 384 -19.82 -8.87 4.25
N ASP A 385 -19.02 -8.23 3.42
CA ASP A 385 -18.29 -8.86 2.33
C ASP A 385 -17.24 -9.88 2.82
N LYS A 386 -16.82 -10.78 1.92
CA LYS A 386 -15.86 -11.85 2.20
C LYS A 386 -16.24 -12.68 3.44
N ASN A 387 -17.43 -13.27 3.41
CA ASN A 387 -17.91 -14.19 4.42
C ASN A 387 -18.48 -15.44 3.75
N GLN A 388 -19.16 -16.28 4.51
CA GLN A 388 -19.87 -17.47 4.02
C GLN A 388 -21.39 -17.32 4.16
N LEU A 389 -21.88 -16.07 4.10
CA LEU A 389 -23.30 -15.76 4.24
C LEU A 389 -24.09 -16.36 3.07
N SER A 390 -25.32 -16.77 3.35
CA SER A 390 -26.23 -17.44 2.42
C SER A 390 -27.66 -16.90 2.55
N GLY A 391 -28.62 -17.55 1.92
CA GLY A 391 -30.03 -17.08 1.94
C GLY A 391 -30.23 -15.88 1.01
N GLN A 392 -31.21 -15.06 1.32
CA GLN A 392 -31.59 -13.90 0.50
C GLN A 392 -31.29 -12.58 1.21
N ILE A 393 -31.10 -11.52 0.42
CA ILE A 393 -31.05 -10.16 0.96
C ILE A 393 -32.44 -9.79 1.45
N PRO A 394 -32.64 -9.44 2.73
CA PRO A 394 -33.94 -9.10 3.25
C PRO A 394 -34.47 -7.81 2.64
N TRP A 395 -35.70 -7.82 2.11
CA TRP A 395 -36.29 -6.61 1.49
C TRP A 395 -36.43 -5.45 2.49
N GLN A 396 -36.40 -5.73 3.79
CA GLN A 396 -36.44 -4.73 4.85
C GLN A 396 -35.25 -3.78 4.84
N VAL A 397 -34.18 -4.08 4.11
CA VAL A 397 -33.02 -3.18 3.90
C VAL A 397 -33.46 -1.78 3.43
N GLY A 398 -34.58 -1.69 2.67
CA GLY A 398 -35.16 -0.41 2.27
C GLY A 398 -35.67 0.50 3.40
N LYS A 399 -35.62 0.08 4.66
CA LYS A 399 -35.85 0.95 5.82
C LYS A 399 -34.63 1.79 6.20
N LEU A 400 -33.45 1.41 5.73
CA LEU A 400 -32.17 2.05 6.04
C LEU A 400 -31.95 3.28 5.14
N LYS A 401 -32.70 4.34 5.38
CA LYS A 401 -32.70 5.53 4.52
C LYS A 401 -31.35 6.28 4.48
N TYR A 402 -30.58 6.22 5.55
CA TYR A 402 -29.27 6.88 5.67
C TYR A 402 -28.12 6.00 5.19
N LEU A 403 -28.40 4.79 4.70
CA LEU A 403 -27.36 3.87 4.24
C LEU A 403 -26.62 4.43 3.02
N GLN A 404 -25.33 4.66 3.17
CA GLN A 404 -24.42 5.19 2.15
C GLN A 404 -23.65 4.06 1.47
N SER A 405 -23.26 3.04 2.22
CA SER A 405 -22.54 1.90 1.66
C SER A 405 -23.10 0.57 2.14
N PHE A 406 -23.33 -0.34 1.18
CA PHE A 406 -23.71 -1.71 1.43
C PHE A 406 -22.78 -2.64 0.66
N PHE A 407 -21.90 -3.35 1.39
CA PHE A 407 -20.94 -4.29 0.80
C PHE A 407 -21.26 -5.71 1.24
N LEU A 408 -21.46 -6.58 0.24
CA LEU A 408 -21.82 -7.99 0.44
C LEU A 408 -21.01 -8.93 -0.48
N TRP A 409 -20.03 -8.38 -1.20
CA TRP A 409 -19.30 -9.15 -2.20
C TRP A 409 -18.55 -10.35 -1.61
N GLY A 410 -18.37 -11.40 -2.43
CA GLY A 410 -17.62 -12.57 -1.99
C GLY A 410 -18.33 -13.42 -0.92
N ASN A 411 -19.65 -13.65 -1.08
CA ASN A 411 -20.48 -14.49 -0.25
C ASN A 411 -21.19 -15.59 -1.07
N SER A 412 -22.14 -16.28 -0.48
CA SER A 412 -23.01 -17.27 -1.14
C SER A 412 -24.48 -16.86 -1.13
N VAL A 413 -24.77 -15.56 -1.09
CA VAL A 413 -26.12 -15.01 -1.03
C VAL A 413 -26.84 -15.24 -2.35
N SER A 414 -28.09 -15.66 -2.30
CA SER A 414 -28.92 -16.05 -3.44
C SER A 414 -30.25 -15.26 -3.50
N GLY A 415 -31.10 -15.61 -4.45
CA GLY A 415 -32.38 -14.89 -4.64
C GLY A 415 -32.22 -13.61 -5.46
N THR A 416 -33.18 -12.73 -5.41
CA THR A 416 -33.19 -11.50 -6.22
C THR A 416 -32.67 -10.31 -5.45
N ILE A 417 -32.15 -9.30 -6.16
CA ILE A 417 -31.84 -7.99 -5.58
C ILE A 417 -33.17 -7.31 -5.21
N PRO A 418 -33.37 -6.92 -3.94
CA PRO A 418 -34.60 -6.27 -3.54
C PRO A 418 -34.80 -4.89 -4.19
N ALA A 419 -35.96 -4.65 -4.80
CA ALA A 419 -36.38 -3.33 -5.30
C ALA A 419 -36.39 -2.26 -4.18
N ALA A 420 -36.55 -2.71 -2.95
CA ALA A 420 -36.53 -1.86 -1.76
C ALA A 420 -35.22 -1.06 -1.55
N PHE A 421 -34.11 -1.43 -2.20
CA PHE A 421 -32.89 -0.60 -2.20
C PHE A 421 -33.16 0.81 -2.75
N GLY A 422 -34.14 0.98 -3.66
CA GLY A 422 -34.56 2.31 -4.14
C GLY A 422 -35.03 3.27 -3.05
N ASN A 423 -35.36 2.77 -1.85
CA ASN A 423 -35.70 3.59 -0.69
C ASN A 423 -34.50 4.07 0.14
N CYS A 424 -33.29 3.53 -0.10
CA CYS A 424 -32.05 3.94 0.56
C CYS A 424 -31.48 5.18 -0.15
N THR A 425 -32.10 6.34 0.05
CA THR A 425 -31.88 7.56 -0.76
C THR A 425 -30.45 8.11 -0.71
N GLU A 426 -29.72 7.83 0.36
CA GLU A 426 -28.33 8.27 0.56
C GLU A 426 -27.29 7.25 0.04
N LEU A 427 -27.76 6.16 -0.59
CA LEU A 427 -26.86 5.09 -1.02
C LEU A 427 -25.90 5.58 -2.12
N TYR A 428 -24.63 5.56 -1.77
CA TYR A 428 -23.51 5.97 -2.62
C TYR A 428 -22.81 4.78 -3.30
N ALA A 429 -22.68 3.66 -2.57
CA ALA A 429 -22.02 2.47 -3.07
C ALA A 429 -22.79 1.18 -2.71
N LEU A 430 -23.09 0.39 -3.74
CA LEU A 430 -23.72 -0.92 -3.62
C LEU A 430 -22.82 -1.96 -4.29
N ASP A 431 -22.21 -2.85 -3.49
CA ASP A 431 -21.40 -3.95 -4.00
C ASP A 431 -21.99 -5.29 -3.56
N LEU A 432 -22.58 -6.00 -4.52
CA LEU A 432 -23.14 -7.34 -4.37
C LEU A 432 -22.37 -8.38 -5.19
N SER A 433 -21.15 -8.05 -5.64
CA SER A 433 -20.35 -8.87 -6.55
C SER A 433 -20.04 -10.25 -5.96
N ARG A 434 -19.80 -11.23 -6.85
CA ARG A 434 -19.36 -12.58 -6.47
C ARG A 434 -20.26 -13.24 -5.42
N ASN A 435 -21.55 -13.37 -5.80
CA ASN A 435 -22.59 -14.05 -5.05
C ASN A 435 -23.34 -15.03 -5.98
N LYS A 436 -24.50 -15.52 -5.55
CA LYS A 436 -25.40 -16.40 -6.32
C LYS A 436 -26.74 -15.72 -6.61
N LEU A 437 -26.73 -14.39 -6.77
CA LEU A 437 -27.92 -13.61 -7.02
C LEU A 437 -28.50 -13.90 -8.41
N THR A 438 -29.82 -13.91 -8.49
CA THR A 438 -30.59 -14.25 -9.70
C THR A 438 -31.64 -13.18 -10.01
N GLY A 439 -32.38 -13.34 -11.11
CA GLY A 439 -33.42 -12.37 -11.52
C GLY A 439 -32.83 -11.11 -12.14
N SER A 440 -33.66 -10.11 -12.38
CA SER A 440 -33.27 -8.87 -13.03
C SER A 440 -32.77 -7.81 -12.03
N ILE A 441 -32.01 -6.84 -12.54
CA ILE A 441 -31.68 -5.63 -11.77
C ILE A 441 -32.94 -4.79 -11.62
N PRO A 442 -33.37 -4.46 -10.39
CA PRO A 442 -34.55 -3.64 -10.15
C PRO A 442 -34.39 -2.21 -10.68
N GLU A 443 -35.41 -1.69 -11.33
CA GLU A 443 -35.35 -0.34 -11.91
C GLU A 443 -35.24 0.77 -10.85
N GLU A 444 -35.77 0.51 -9.66
CA GLU A 444 -35.79 1.42 -8.52
C GLU A 444 -34.40 1.80 -8.03
N ILE A 445 -33.38 0.94 -8.28
CA ILE A 445 -31.98 1.24 -7.96
C ILE A 445 -31.48 2.46 -8.75
N PHE A 446 -31.96 2.61 -9.98
CA PHE A 446 -31.54 3.72 -10.83
C PHE A 446 -32.26 5.05 -10.51
N ASP A 447 -33.20 5.06 -9.58
CA ASP A 447 -33.78 6.29 -9.05
C ASP A 447 -32.93 6.94 -7.94
N LEU A 448 -31.90 6.25 -7.45
CA LEU A 448 -30.97 6.72 -6.41
C LEU A 448 -30.05 7.82 -6.95
N LYS A 449 -30.18 9.02 -6.40
CA LYS A 449 -29.47 10.22 -6.87
C LYS A 449 -28.02 10.33 -6.40
N GLN A 450 -27.64 9.58 -5.37
CA GLN A 450 -26.29 9.56 -4.80
C GLN A 450 -25.48 8.36 -5.25
N LEU A 451 -26.10 7.37 -5.90
CA LEU A 451 -25.44 6.11 -6.23
C LEU A 451 -24.33 6.32 -7.27
N SER A 452 -23.08 6.25 -6.80
CA SER A 452 -21.88 6.42 -7.62
C SER A 452 -21.28 5.08 -8.07
N LYS A 453 -21.46 4.02 -7.26
CA LYS A 453 -20.88 2.71 -7.53
C LYS A 453 -21.96 1.63 -7.44
N LEU A 454 -22.22 0.97 -8.57
CA LEU A 454 -23.09 -0.21 -8.66
C LEU A 454 -22.25 -1.38 -9.18
N LEU A 455 -21.89 -2.29 -8.28
CA LEU A 455 -21.01 -3.42 -8.55
C LEU A 455 -21.79 -4.72 -8.33
N LEU A 456 -22.08 -5.45 -9.42
CA LEU A 456 -22.88 -6.68 -9.42
C LEU A 456 -22.14 -7.84 -10.10
N LEU A 457 -20.85 -7.72 -10.27
CA LEU A 457 -19.94 -8.65 -10.96
C LEU A 457 -20.07 -10.09 -10.42
N GLY A 458 -19.99 -11.11 -11.28
CA GLY A 458 -19.90 -12.50 -10.85
C GLY A 458 -21.12 -12.99 -10.08
N ASN A 459 -22.30 -12.90 -10.70
CA ASN A 459 -23.58 -13.43 -10.21
C ASN A 459 -24.28 -14.26 -11.28
N SER A 460 -25.56 -14.58 -11.09
CA SER A 460 -26.43 -15.24 -12.06
C SER A 460 -27.61 -14.34 -12.46
N LEU A 461 -27.36 -13.03 -12.56
CA LEU A 461 -28.39 -12.05 -12.90
C LEU A 461 -28.83 -12.21 -14.36
N THR A 462 -30.13 -12.11 -14.58
CA THR A 462 -30.78 -12.30 -15.88
C THR A 462 -31.57 -11.06 -16.31
N GLY A 463 -32.18 -11.11 -17.47
CA GLY A 463 -32.99 -9.98 -17.98
C GLY A 463 -32.17 -8.96 -18.72
N ARG A 464 -32.72 -7.77 -18.92
CA ARG A 464 -32.10 -6.69 -19.68
C ARG A 464 -31.56 -5.60 -18.76
N LEU A 465 -30.51 -4.90 -19.18
CA LEU A 465 -30.18 -3.63 -18.58
C LEU A 465 -31.29 -2.62 -18.91
N PRO A 466 -32.03 -2.10 -17.92
CA PRO A 466 -33.19 -1.29 -18.20
C PRO A 466 -32.82 0.12 -18.66
N ARG A 467 -33.71 0.77 -19.45
CA ARG A 467 -33.47 2.15 -19.90
C ARG A 467 -33.44 3.16 -18.75
N SER A 468 -34.06 2.79 -17.62
CA SER A 468 -34.03 3.59 -16.38
C SER A 468 -32.63 3.80 -15.83
N VAL A 469 -31.60 3.07 -16.31
CA VAL A 469 -30.19 3.31 -15.96
C VAL A 469 -29.80 4.78 -16.14
N ALA A 470 -30.35 5.45 -17.15
CA ALA A 470 -30.14 6.87 -17.42
C ALA A 470 -30.61 7.81 -16.29
N ARG A 471 -31.46 7.37 -15.37
CA ARG A 471 -31.93 8.21 -14.26
C ARG A 471 -30.88 8.43 -13.18
N CYS A 472 -29.88 7.51 -13.09
CA CYS A 472 -28.83 7.52 -12.09
C CYS A 472 -27.61 8.32 -12.57
N GLN A 473 -27.75 9.64 -12.66
CA GLN A 473 -26.74 10.56 -13.21
C GLN A 473 -25.44 10.63 -12.39
N SER A 474 -25.46 10.13 -11.16
CA SER A 474 -24.32 10.11 -10.23
C SER A 474 -23.39 8.92 -10.46
N LEU A 475 -23.75 7.95 -11.33
CA LEU A 475 -22.93 6.76 -11.54
C LEU A 475 -21.57 7.11 -12.14
N VAL A 476 -20.54 6.65 -11.42
CA VAL A 476 -19.13 6.69 -11.82
C VAL A 476 -18.66 5.29 -12.23
N ARG A 477 -19.14 4.25 -11.54
CA ARG A 477 -18.78 2.86 -11.84
C ARG A 477 -20.00 1.98 -11.97
N LEU A 478 -20.16 1.35 -13.13
CA LEU A 478 -21.18 0.36 -13.40
C LEU A 478 -20.48 -0.94 -13.84
N ARG A 479 -20.45 -1.93 -12.95
CA ARG A 479 -19.78 -3.21 -13.20
C ARG A 479 -20.79 -4.35 -13.12
N LEU A 480 -21.13 -4.92 -14.26
CA LEU A 480 -22.13 -5.98 -14.42
C LEU A 480 -21.54 -7.27 -15.02
N GLY A 481 -20.24 -7.33 -15.20
CA GLY A 481 -19.56 -8.47 -15.83
C GLY A 481 -19.83 -9.81 -15.14
N GLU A 482 -19.58 -10.92 -15.85
CA GLU A 482 -19.78 -12.29 -15.35
C GLU A 482 -21.20 -12.54 -14.81
N ASN A 483 -22.21 -12.31 -15.68
CA ASN A 483 -23.63 -12.55 -15.38
C ASN A 483 -24.33 -13.23 -16.57
N GLN A 484 -25.65 -13.29 -16.54
CA GLN A 484 -26.49 -13.82 -17.61
C GLN A 484 -27.43 -12.73 -18.17
N LEU A 485 -27.02 -11.45 -18.11
CA LEU A 485 -27.78 -10.32 -18.64
C LEU A 485 -27.86 -10.42 -20.16
N SER A 486 -28.96 -10.02 -20.74
CA SER A 486 -29.25 -10.23 -22.16
C SER A 486 -29.93 -9.03 -22.82
N GLY A 487 -30.16 -9.11 -24.10
CA GLY A 487 -30.77 -8.03 -24.88
C GLY A 487 -29.77 -6.98 -25.32
N GLN A 488 -30.25 -5.85 -25.76
CA GLN A 488 -29.39 -4.78 -26.28
C GLN A 488 -28.89 -3.90 -25.14
N ILE A 489 -27.69 -3.34 -25.29
CA ILE A 489 -27.21 -2.24 -24.44
C ILE A 489 -28.10 -1.03 -24.75
N PRO A 490 -28.79 -0.45 -23.75
CA PRO A 490 -29.71 0.64 -24.01
C PRO A 490 -28.93 1.92 -24.36
N LYS A 491 -29.35 2.62 -25.41
CA LYS A 491 -28.73 3.85 -25.86
C LYS A 491 -28.75 4.97 -24.80
N GLU A 492 -29.69 4.89 -23.90
CA GLU A 492 -29.85 5.79 -22.76
C GLU A 492 -28.65 5.79 -21.81
N ILE A 493 -27.76 4.76 -21.89
CA ILE A 493 -26.53 4.72 -21.10
C ILE A 493 -25.61 5.91 -21.44
N GLY A 494 -25.65 6.43 -22.67
CA GLY A 494 -24.91 7.62 -23.09
C GLY A 494 -25.29 8.91 -22.38
N GLN A 495 -26.33 8.90 -21.56
CA GLN A 495 -26.72 10.05 -20.72
C GLN A 495 -25.93 10.10 -19.39
N LEU A 496 -25.18 9.04 -19.03
CA LEU A 496 -24.43 8.96 -17.77
C LEU A 496 -23.09 9.72 -17.86
N GLN A 497 -23.15 11.04 -17.81
CA GLN A 497 -22.01 11.93 -18.06
C GLN A 497 -20.87 11.82 -17.05
N ASN A 498 -21.07 11.16 -15.91
CA ASN A 498 -20.07 10.95 -14.86
C ASN A 498 -19.48 9.53 -14.87
N LEU A 499 -19.89 8.67 -15.83
CA LEU A 499 -19.50 7.28 -15.86
C LEU A 499 -18.04 7.14 -16.34
N VAL A 500 -17.17 6.65 -15.49
CA VAL A 500 -15.73 6.44 -15.74
C VAL A 500 -15.46 4.98 -16.08
N PHE A 501 -16.16 4.04 -15.43
CA PHE A 501 -15.98 2.60 -15.64
C PHE A 501 -17.29 1.94 -16.06
N LEU A 502 -17.30 1.35 -17.26
CA LEU A 502 -18.41 0.55 -17.78
C LEU A 502 -17.89 -0.85 -18.10
N ASP A 503 -18.34 -1.83 -17.34
CA ASP A 503 -17.90 -3.21 -17.42
C ASP A 503 -19.14 -4.13 -17.53
N LEU A 504 -19.31 -4.71 -18.72
CA LEU A 504 -20.42 -5.58 -19.10
C LEU A 504 -19.96 -6.95 -19.60
N TYR A 505 -18.69 -7.28 -19.45
CA TYR A 505 -18.08 -8.48 -20.03
C TYR A 505 -18.72 -9.79 -19.54
N MET A 506 -18.54 -10.88 -20.31
CA MET A 506 -19.05 -12.22 -19.98
C MET A 506 -20.54 -12.20 -19.60
N ASN A 507 -21.37 -11.77 -20.55
CA ASN A 507 -22.81 -11.74 -20.45
C ASN A 507 -23.44 -12.28 -21.77
N HIS A 508 -24.73 -12.07 -21.95
CA HIS A 508 -25.48 -12.45 -23.16
C HIS A 508 -26.01 -11.21 -23.90
N PHE A 509 -25.34 -10.05 -23.80
CA PHE A 509 -25.75 -8.86 -24.55
C PHE A 509 -25.65 -9.10 -26.07
N SER A 510 -26.60 -8.55 -26.82
CA SER A 510 -26.73 -8.76 -28.27
C SER A 510 -27.12 -7.47 -28.99
N GLY A 511 -27.06 -7.48 -30.32
CA GLY A 511 -27.28 -6.28 -31.12
C GLY A 511 -26.03 -5.43 -31.24
N GLY A 512 -26.14 -4.23 -31.81
CA GLY A 512 -25.02 -3.32 -32.00
C GLY A 512 -24.68 -2.50 -30.78
N LEU A 513 -23.48 -1.93 -30.75
CA LEU A 513 -23.11 -0.89 -29.79
C LEU A 513 -23.88 0.39 -30.12
N PRO A 514 -24.55 1.02 -29.14
CA PRO A 514 -25.16 2.31 -29.39
C PRO A 514 -24.11 3.40 -29.52
N SER A 515 -24.18 4.23 -30.59
CA SER A 515 -23.25 5.35 -30.79
C SER A 515 -23.30 6.39 -29.67
N GLU A 516 -24.42 6.46 -28.96
CA GLU A 516 -24.61 7.36 -27.83
C GLU A 516 -23.64 7.10 -26.63
N ILE A 517 -22.95 5.96 -26.59
CA ILE A 517 -21.86 5.71 -25.60
C ILE A 517 -20.76 6.77 -25.75
N ALA A 518 -20.49 7.25 -26.96
CA ALA A 518 -19.53 8.30 -27.23
C ALA A 518 -19.80 9.61 -26.50
N ASN A 519 -21.06 9.85 -26.06
CA ASN A 519 -21.39 11.01 -25.25
C ASN A 519 -20.78 10.97 -23.84
N ILE A 520 -20.28 9.82 -23.38
CA ILE A 520 -19.66 9.65 -22.04
C ILE A 520 -18.19 10.02 -22.12
N THR A 521 -17.91 11.29 -22.36
CA THR A 521 -16.54 11.78 -22.65
C THR A 521 -15.51 11.54 -21.54
N VAL A 522 -15.96 11.24 -20.32
CA VAL A 522 -15.10 10.93 -19.16
C VAL A 522 -14.78 9.45 -19.00
N LEU A 523 -15.27 8.60 -19.91
CA LEU A 523 -15.09 7.15 -19.84
C LEU A 523 -13.60 6.78 -19.99
N GLU A 524 -13.08 6.06 -19.00
CA GLU A 524 -11.68 5.56 -18.96
C GLU A 524 -11.60 4.07 -19.28
N LEU A 525 -12.60 3.29 -18.85
CA LEU A 525 -12.66 1.86 -19.11
C LEU A 525 -14.01 1.46 -19.73
N PHE A 526 -13.93 0.80 -20.88
CA PHE A 526 -15.07 0.17 -21.53
C PHE A 526 -14.75 -1.26 -21.90
N ASP A 527 -15.45 -2.19 -21.26
CA ASP A 527 -15.25 -3.63 -21.46
C ASP A 527 -16.59 -4.33 -21.71
N VAL A 528 -16.74 -4.92 -22.87
CA VAL A 528 -17.88 -5.72 -23.28
C VAL A 528 -17.46 -7.08 -23.83
N HIS A 529 -16.25 -7.54 -23.53
CA HIS A 529 -15.77 -8.78 -24.10
C HIS A 529 -16.65 -9.99 -23.76
N ASN A 530 -16.58 -11.00 -24.58
CA ASN A 530 -17.30 -12.27 -24.39
C ASN A 530 -18.82 -12.05 -24.22
N ASN A 531 -19.45 -11.50 -25.25
CA ASN A 531 -20.89 -11.30 -25.42
C ASN A 531 -21.34 -11.77 -26.82
N TYR A 532 -22.58 -11.48 -27.21
CA TYR A 532 -23.14 -11.77 -28.53
C TYR A 532 -23.40 -10.47 -29.32
N LEU A 533 -22.58 -9.45 -29.13
CA LEU A 533 -22.69 -8.18 -29.83
C LEU A 533 -22.36 -8.34 -31.30
N THR A 534 -23.07 -7.60 -32.15
CA THR A 534 -23.00 -7.70 -33.60
C THR A 534 -22.98 -6.32 -34.24
N GLY A 535 -22.85 -6.25 -35.59
CA GLY A 535 -22.85 -4.99 -36.32
C GLY A 535 -21.48 -4.33 -36.34
N GLU A 536 -21.41 -3.13 -36.86
CA GLU A 536 -20.18 -2.36 -36.96
C GLU A 536 -19.88 -1.65 -35.67
N ILE A 537 -18.60 -1.36 -35.41
CA ILE A 537 -18.17 -0.53 -34.30
C ILE A 537 -18.40 0.92 -34.69
N PRO A 538 -19.18 1.71 -33.91
CA PRO A 538 -19.52 3.08 -34.30
C PRO A 538 -18.27 3.97 -34.37
N ASP A 539 -18.19 4.80 -35.42
CA ASP A 539 -17.10 5.77 -35.60
C ASP A 539 -17.04 6.81 -34.46
N GLU A 540 -18.18 7.13 -33.87
CA GLU A 540 -18.31 8.04 -32.73
C GLU A 540 -17.54 7.58 -31.49
N MET A 541 -17.22 6.29 -31.37
CA MET A 541 -16.37 5.78 -30.27
C MET A 541 -15.01 6.48 -30.21
N GLY A 542 -14.53 7.05 -31.34
CA GLY A 542 -13.31 7.86 -31.38
C GLY A 542 -13.42 9.21 -30.64
N GLU A 543 -14.61 9.60 -30.17
CA GLU A 543 -14.81 10.80 -29.37
C GLU A 543 -14.50 10.59 -27.86
N LEU A 544 -14.32 9.33 -27.43
CA LEU A 544 -13.99 8.96 -26.06
C LEU A 544 -12.52 9.24 -25.76
N VAL A 545 -12.09 10.46 -25.86
CA VAL A 545 -10.67 10.87 -25.80
C VAL A 545 -9.96 10.50 -24.49
N ASN A 546 -10.70 10.30 -23.39
CA ASN A 546 -10.17 9.90 -22.10
C ASN A 546 -10.07 8.38 -21.91
N LEU A 547 -10.50 7.60 -22.91
CA LEU A 547 -10.53 6.15 -22.80
C LEU A 547 -9.10 5.58 -22.70
N GLU A 548 -8.86 4.84 -21.60
CA GLU A 548 -7.58 4.17 -21.35
C GLU A 548 -7.62 2.69 -21.76
N GLN A 549 -8.75 2.02 -21.60
CA GLN A 549 -8.90 0.61 -21.92
C GLN A 549 -10.20 0.35 -22.69
N LEU A 550 -10.06 -0.30 -23.83
CA LEU A 550 -11.16 -0.75 -24.67
C LEU A 550 -11.00 -2.25 -24.96
N ASP A 551 -11.95 -3.05 -24.46
CA ASP A 551 -12.02 -4.47 -24.78
C ASP A 551 -13.38 -4.83 -25.39
N LEU A 552 -13.38 -5.13 -26.70
CA LEU A 552 -14.54 -5.57 -27.46
C LEU A 552 -14.40 -7.04 -27.93
N SER A 553 -13.40 -7.75 -27.41
CA SER A 553 -13.04 -9.07 -27.89
C SER A 553 -14.14 -10.13 -27.68
N ARG A 554 -14.03 -11.24 -28.38
CA ARG A 554 -14.96 -12.38 -28.26
C ARG A 554 -16.43 -11.98 -28.41
N ASN A 555 -16.71 -11.29 -29.51
CA ASN A 555 -18.03 -10.89 -29.95
C ASN A 555 -18.23 -11.26 -31.43
N SER A 556 -19.22 -10.69 -32.10
CA SER A 556 -19.47 -10.88 -33.53
C SER A 556 -19.49 -9.55 -34.28
N PHE A 557 -18.61 -8.62 -33.91
CA PHE A 557 -18.49 -7.34 -34.60
C PHE A 557 -18.01 -7.53 -36.02
N THR A 558 -18.57 -6.76 -36.93
CA THR A 558 -18.29 -6.79 -38.39
C THR A 558 -17.84 -5.41 -38.87
N GLY A 559 -17.54 -5.27 -40.17
CA GLY A 559 -17.09 -3.99 -40.71
C GLY A 559 -15.62 -3.74 -40.48
N GLU A 560 -15.18 -2.50 -40.68
CA GLU A 560 -13.79 -2.09 -40.51
C GLU A 560 -13.52 -1.56 -39.10
N ILE A 561 -12.27 -1.54 -38.68
CA ILE A 561 -11.87 -0.86 -37.45
C ILE A 561 -11.96 0.65 -37.69
N PRO A 562 -12.68 1.42 -36.86
CA PRO A 562 -12.85 2.85 -37.06
C PRO A 562 -11.52 3.60 -37.10
N SER A 563 -11.30 4.41 -38.13
CA SER A 563 -10.11 5.24 -38.21
C SER A 563 -10.07 6.34 -37.16
N SER A 564 -11.23 6.71 -36.64
CA SER A 564 -11.42 7.64 -35.52
C SER A 564 -10.76 7.16 -34.20
N PHE A 565 -10.48 5.87 -34.05
CA PHE A 565 -9.75 5.35 -32.89
C PHE A 565 -8.35 5.98 -32.73
N GLY A 566 -7.77 6.52 -33.81
CA GLY A 566 -6.57 7.34 -33.72
C GLY A 566 -6.70 8.58 -32.81
N ASN A 567 -7.91 9.03 -32.48
CA ASN A 567 -8.15 10.16 -31.59
C ASN A 567 -8.05 9.79 -30.11
N LEU A 568 -8.08 8.50 -29.76
CA LEU A 568 -8.06 7.99 -28.40
C LEU A 568 -6.65 8.12 -27.77
N SER A 569 -6.21 9.35 -27.57
CA SER A 569 -4.82 9.67 -27.19
C SER A 569 -4.37 9.12 -25.82
N TYR A 570 -5.32 8.76 -24.96
CA TYR A 570 -5.06 8.14 -23.65
C TYR A 570 -5.10 6.62 -23.66
N LEU A 571 -5.49 6.01 -24.80
CA LEU A 571 -5.66 4.57 -24.90
C LEU A 571 -4.34 3.82 -24.65
N ASN A 572 -4.33 2.98 -23.62
CA ASN A 572 -3.20 2.14 -23.29
C ASN A 572 -3.41 0.66 -23.65
N LYS A 573 -4.69 0.21 -23.72
CA LYS A 573 -5.05 -1.15 -24.14
C LYS A 573 -6.18 -1.13 -25.15
N LEU A 574 -5.96 -1.79 -26.29
CA LEU A 574 -6.97 -2.02 -27.32
C LEU A 574 -7.03 -3.51 -27.64
N ILE A 575 -8.15 -4.14 -27.32
CA ILE A 575 -8.38 -5.57 -27.54
C ILE A 575 -9.65 -5.75 -28.37
N LEU A 576 -9.48 -6.18 -29.62
CA LEU A 576 -10.56 -6.41 -30.60
C LEU A 576 -10.57 -7.87 -31.10
N SER A 577 -9.80 -8.73 -30.43
CA SER A 577 -9.59 -10.11 -30.89
C SER A 577 -10.88 -10.95 -30.91
N ASN A 578 -10.86 -12.02 -31.68
CA ASN A 578 -11.98 -12.97 -31.78
C ASN A 578 -13.31 -12.27 -32.16
N ASN A 579 -13.31 -11.61 -33.31
CA ASN A 579 -14.45 -10.97 -33.94
C ASN A 579 -14.50 -11.31 -35.48
N LEU A 580 -15.38 -10.63 -36.19
CA LEU A 580 -15.54 -10.79 -37.66
C LEU A 580 -15.10 -9.52 -38.39
N LEU A 581 -14.19 -8.74 -37.79
CA LEU A 581 -13.72 -7.47 -38.36
C LEU A 581 -12.97 -7.70 -39.67
N THR A 582 -13.14 -6.77 -40.59
CA THR A 582 -12.59 -6.80 -41.97
C THR A 582 -11.83 -5.50 -42.26
N GLY A 583 -11.36 -5.34 -43.51
CA GLY A 583 -10.65 -4.12 -43.92
C GLY A 583 -9.19 -4.10 -43.43
N GLN A 584 -8.60 -2.92 -43.42
CA GLN A 584 -7.19 -2.73 -43.08
C GLN A 584 -7.00 -2.23 -41.64
N ILE A 585 -5.82 -2.46 -41.06
CA ILE A 585 -5.41 -1.85 -39.81
C ILE A 585 -5.28 -0.34 -40.05
N PRO A 586 -5.96 0.53 -39.26
CA PRO A 586 -5.97 1.96 -39.50
C PRO A 586 -4.59 2.62 -39.33
N LYS A 587 -4.19 3.41 -40.34
CA LYS A 587 -2.94 4.20 -40.27
C LYS A 587 -2.96 5.26 -39.19
N SER A 588 -4.16 5.67 -38.73
CA SER A 588 -4.35 6.61 -37.62
C SER A 588 -3.81 6.09 -36.28
N PHE A 589 -3.55 4.79 -36.14
CA PHE A 589 -2.98 4.24 -34.90
C PHE A 589 -1.62 4.82 -34.52
N LYS A 590 -0.89 5.43 -35.48
CA LYS A 590 0.35 6.18 -35.17
C LYS A 590 0.19 7.25 -34.08
N THR A 591 -1.02 7.75 -33.85
CA THR A 591 -1.30 8.78 -32.84
C THR A 591 -1.49 8.22 -31.43
N LEU A 592 -1.62 6.90 -31.26
CA LEU A 592 -1.85 6.21 -29.99
C LEU A 592 -0.56 6.06 -29.19
N GLN A 593 0.02 7.18 -28.80
CA GLN A 593 1.35 7.21 -28.17
C GLN A 593 1.39 6.72 -26.71
N LYS A 594 0.27 6.27 -26.16
CA LYS A 594 0.17 5.61 -24.83
C LYS A 594 -0.16 4.13 -24.94
N LEU A 595 -0.39 3.61 -26.14
CA LEU A 595 -0.82 2.22 -26.36
C LEU A 595 0.31 1.25 -25.99
N THR A 596 0.08 0.42 -24.97
CA THR A 596 1.03 -0.59 -24.51
C THR A 596 0.68 -2.00 -24.97
N LEU A 597 -0.60 -2.25 -25.27
CA LEU A 597 -1.12 -3.54 -25.71
C LEU A 597 -2.10 -3.33 -26.87
N LEU A 598 -1.85 -4.01 -27.99
CA LEU A 598 -2.74 -4.10 -29.15
C LEU A 598 -2.99 -5.57 -29.49
N ASP A 599 -4.24 -6.02 -29.37
CA ASP A 599 -4.67 -7.36 -29.78
C ASP A 599 -5.80 -7.26 -30.81
N LEU A 600 -5.48 -7.59 -32.07
CA LEU A 600 -6.38 -7.64 -33.21
C LEU A 600 -6.54 -9.08 -33.72
N SER A 601 -6.10 -10.06 -32.98
CA SER A 601 -6.02 -11.45 -33.39
C SER A 601 -7.38 -12.07 -33.70
N SER A 602 -7.39 -13.15 -34.48
CA SER A 602 -8.61 -13.92 -34.78
C SER A 602 -9.75 -13.07 -35.36
N ASN A 603 -9.44 -12.37 -36.43
CA ASN A 603 -10.38 -11.56 -37.25
C ASN A 603 -10.24 -11.91 -38.75
N SER A 604 -10.83 -11.10 -39.61
CA SER A 604 -10.69 -11.19 -41.07
C SER A 604 -9.98 -9.96 -41.66
N LEU A 605 -9.09 -9.33 -40.91
CA LEU A 605 -8.33 -8.16 -41.34
C LEU A 605 -7.41 -8.49 -42.49
N SER A 606 -7.29 -7.59 -43.45
CA SER A 606 -6.56 -7.79 -44.70
C SER A 606 -5.66 -6.60 -45.04
N GLY A 607 -4.93 -6.69 -46.17
CA GLY A 607 -3.95 -5.66 -46.54
C GLY A 607 -2.62 -5.84 -45.82
N GLU A 608 -1.78 -4.83 -45.89
CA GLU A 608 -0.43 -4.85 -45.31
C GLU A 608 -0.44 -4.39 -43.86
N VAL A 609 0.54 -4.80 -43.07
CA VAL A 609 0.81 -4.20 -41.73
C VAL A 609 1.27 -2.77 -41.99
N PRO A 610 0.53 -1.75 -41.49
CA PRO A 610 0.84 -0.37 -41.82
C PRO A 610 2.18 0.08 -41.18
N SER A 611 2.99 0.78 -41.98
CA SER A 611 4.26 1.33 -41.48
C SER A 611 4.08 2.29 -40.30
N GLU A 612 2.94 2.90 -40.22
CA GLU A 612 2.52 3.82 -39.13
C GLU A 612 2.51 3.15 -37.77
N LEU A 613 2.29 1.83 -37.70
CA LEU A 613 2.28 1.09 -36.43
C LEU A 613 3.65 1.08 -35.75
N GLY A 614 4.74 1.09 -36.54
CA GLY A 614 6.11 1.13 -36.01
C GLY A 614 6.47 2.44 -35.29
N TYR A 615 5.66 3.49 -35.44
CA TYR A 615 5.84 4.75 -34.71
C TYR A 615 5.14 4.76 -33.32
N VAL A 616 4.40 3.71 -32.96
CA VAL A 616 3.75 3.57 -31.63
C VAL A 616 4.76 2.96 -30.66
N THR A 617 5.80 3.69 -30.32
CA THR A 617 6.93 3.20 -29.50
C THR A 617 6.53 2.85 -28.07
N SER A 618 5.33 3.21 -27.63
CA SER A 618 4.73 2.82 -26.37
C SER A 618 4.25 1.36 -26.31
N LEU A 619 4.17 0.65 -27.44
CA LEU A 619 3.85 -0.77 -27.46
C LEU A 619 4.96 -1.57 -26.76
N THR A 620 4.73 -1.88 -25.49
CA THR A 620 5.72 -2.52 -24.63
C THR A 620 5.31 -3.92 -24.20
N ILE A 621 3.99 -4.17 -24.05
CA ILE A 621 3.47 -5.44 -23.53
C ILE A 621 3.28 -6.44 -24.68
N SER A 622 2.36 -6.16 -25.60
CA SER A 622 2.02 -7.11 -26.67
C SER A 622 1.51 -6.43 -27.93
N LEU A 623 1.91 -6.97 -29.05
CA LEU A 623 1.30 -6.75 -30.36
C LEU A 623 0.88 -8.11 -30.91
N ASP A 624 -0.43 -8.37 -30.95
CA ASP A 624 -1.02 -9.59 -31.48
C ASP A 624 -1.89 -9.30 -32.72
N LEU A 625 -1.42 -9.74 -33.89
CA LEU A 625 -2.10 -9.63 -35.16
C LEU A 625 -2.41 -11.03 -35.75
N SER A 626 -2.28 -12.06 -34.94
CA SER A 626 -2.36 -13.46 -35.39
C SER A 626 -3.76 -13.83 -35.93
N SER A 627 -3.82 -14.87 -36.70
CA SER A 627 -5.08 -15.43 -37.24
C SER A 627 -5.94 -14.38 -37.98
N ASN A 628 -5.33 -13.75 -38.98
CA ASN A 628 -5.95 -12.78 -39.89
C ASN A 628 -5.65 -13.12 -41.36
N ARG A 629 -5.92 -12.20 -42.26
CA ARG A 629 -5.61 -12.32 -43.69
C ARG A 629 -4.61 -11.27 -44.16
N LEU A 630 -3.70 -10.85 -43.25
CA LEU A 630 -2.69 -9.82 -43.56
C LEU A 630 -1.71 -10.31 -44.59
N THR A 631 -1.30 -9.42 -45.53
CA THR A 631 -0.43 -9.69 -46.65
C THR A 631 0.78 -8.73 -46.66
N GLY A 632 1.66 -8.87 -47.64
CA GLY A 632 2.82 -8.00 -47.81
C GLY A 632 4.00 -8.37 -46.90
N GLU A 633 4.96 -7.49 -46.84
CA GLU A 633 6.16 -7.63 -46.02
C GLU A 633 6.03 -6.84 -44.72
N LEU A 634 6.82 -7.21 -43.71
CA LEU A 634 6.87 -6.44 -42.47
C LEU A 634 7.50 -5.08 -42.74
N PRO A 635 6.87 -3.97 -42.38
CA PRO A 635 7.43 -2.64 -42.62
C PRO A 635 8.70 -2.41 -41.79
N GLU A 636 9.69 -1.76 -42.35
CA GLU A 636 10.98 -1.47 -41.70
C GLU A 636 10.82 -0.65 -40.42
N THR A 637 9.77 0.15 -40.31
CA THR A 637 9.45 0.95 -39.14
C THR A 637 9.14 0.13 -37.88
N LEU A 638 8.74 -1.15 -38.02
CA LEU A 638 8.55 -2.02 -36.85
C LEU A 638 9.83 -2.18 -36.01
N SER A 639 11.01 -1.98 -36.61
CA SER A 639 12.28 -1.93 -35.87
C SER A 639 12.30 -0.88 -34.73
N GLY A 640 11.40 0.12 -34.79
CA GLY A 640 11.25 1.14 -33.75
C GLY A 640 10.61 0.63 -32.45
N LEU A 641 9.95 -0.54 -32.50
CA LEU A 641 9.27 -1.10 -31.29
C LEU A 641 10.26 -1.83 -30.38
N THR A 642 11.37 -1.23 -30.05
CA THR A 642 12.49 -1.85 -29.30
C THR A 642 12.11 -2.32 -27.89
N GLN A 643 11.03 -1.82 -27.32
CA GLN A 643 10.54 -2.17 -25.98
C GLN A 643 9.46 -3.26 -25.99
N LEU A 644 9.01 -3.72 -27.15
CA LEU A 644 7.96 -4.72 -27.26
C LEU A 644 8.41 -6.06 -26.69
N GLN A 645 7.58 -6.66 -25.79
CA GLN A 645 7.87 -7.92 -25.12
C GLN A 645 7.28 -9.13 -25.83
N SER A 646 6.09 -9.01 -26.43
CA SER A 646 5.40 -10.09 -27.10
C SER A 646 4.95 -9.67 -28.51
N LEU A 647 5.28 -10.47 -29.50
CA LEU A 647 4.82 -10.30 -30.88
C LEU A 647 4.25 -11.61 -31.40
N ASP A 648 2.97 -11.65 -31.76
CA ASP A 648 2.34 -12.74 -32.49
C ASP A 648 1.75 -12.22 -33.79
N ILE A 649 2.28 -12.71 -34.92
CA ILE A 649 1.80 -12.41 -36.27
C ILE A 649 1.53 -13.71 -37.04
N SER A 650 1.36 -14.81 -36.30
CA SER A 650 1.13 -16.14 -36.86
C SER A 650 -0.20 -16.24 -37.61
N HIS A 651 -0.36 -17.30 -38.42
CA HIS A 651 -1.60 -17.57 -39.17
C HIS A 651 -2.09 -16.36 -39.99
N ASN A 652 -1.20 -15.87 -40.89
CA ASN A 652 -1.46 -14.80 -41.84
C ASN A 652 -0.92 -15.19 -43.24
N LEU A 653 -0.94 -14.24 -44.17
CA LEU A 653 -0.41 -14.38 -45.52
C LEU A 653 0.84 -13.50 -45.70
N LEU A 654 1.52 -13.15 -44.62
CA LEU A 654 2.70 -12.28 -44.61
C LEU A 654 3.88 -12.95 -45.30
N SER A 655 4.72 -12.13 -45.93
CA SER A 655 5.84 -12.58 -46.76
C SER A 655 7.10 -11.76 -46.50
N GLY A 656 8.15 -11.95 -47.28
CA GLY A 656 9.41 -11.23 -47.11
C GLY A 656 10.31 -11.80 -46.00
N ARG A 657 11.23 -10.99 -45.50
CA ARG A 657 12.24 -11.41 -44.54
C ARG A 657 11.87 -11.02 -43.14
N ILE A 658 12.23 -11.87 -42.17
CA ILE A 658 12.00 -11.60 -40.74
C ILE A 658 13.23 -11.00 -40.03
N THR A 659 14.28 -10.66 -40.82
CA THR A 659 15.53 -10.14 -40.21
C THR A 659 15.35 -8.84 -39.43
N ILE A 660 14.36 -8.05 -39.80
CA ILE A 660 13.97 -6.79 -39.09
C ILE A 660 13.61 -7.03 -37.62
N LEU A 661 13.04 -8.18 -37.29
CA LEU A 661 12.63 -8.52 -35.92
C LEU A 661 13.84 -8.67 -34.97
N SER A 662 15.07 -8.75 -35.50
CA SER A 662 16.30 -8.76 -34.69
C SER A 662 16.55 -7.43 -33.96
N SER A 663 15.91 -6.34 -34.42
CA SER A 663 16.00 -5.02 -33.79
C SER A 663 15.13 -4.90 -32.56
N LEU A 664 14.15 -5.81 -32.36
CA LEU A 664 13.25 -5.83 -31.23
C LEU A 664 13.95 -6.47 -29.99
N THR A 665 14.79 -5.71 -29.34
CA THR A 665 15.71 -6.22 -28.30
C THR A 665 15.05 -6.67 -27.00
N SER A 666 13.81 -6.23 -26.74
CA SER A 666 13.05 -6.56 -25.53
C SER A 666 12.11 -7.76 -25.68
N LEU A 667 12.07 -8.38 -26.88
CA LEU A 667 11.18 -9.53 -27.10
C LEU A 667 11.50 -10.69 -26.16
N THR A 668 10.44 -11.20 -25.53
CA THR A 668 10.44 -12.41 -24.71
C THR A 668 9.59 -13.53 -25.34
N SER A 669 8.63 -13.15 -26.20
CA SER A 669 7.77 -14.07 -26.95
C SER A 669 7.67 -13.63 -28.40
N LEU A 670 7.82 -14.60 -29.31
CA LEU A 670 7.66 -14.38 -30.76
C LEU A 670 6.99 -15.60 -31.40
N ASN A 671 5.96 -15.34 -32.19
CA ASN A 671 5.34 -16.34 -33.03
C ASN A 671 5.10 -15.77 -34.43
N VAL A 672 5.77 -16.34 -35.43
CA VAL A 672 5.63 -15.99 -36.88
C VAL A 672 5.14 -17.18 -37.71
N SER A 673 4.69 -18.26 -37.06
CA SER A 673 4.30 -19.50 -37.71
C SER A 673 3.12 -19.30 -38.68
N TYR A 674 2.93 -20.24 -39.60
CA TYR A 674 1.81 -20.25 -40.56
C TYR A 674 1.70 -18.93 -41.34
N ASN A 675 2.81 -18.61 -42.09
CA ASN A 675 2.94 -17.47 -42.98
C ASN A 675 3.72 -17.88 -44.25
N ASN A 676 4.07 -16.91 -45.11
CA ASN A 676 4.89 -17.13 -46.31
C ASN A 676 6.26 -16.44 -46.19
N PHE A 677 6.79 -16.31 -44.98
CA PHE A 677 8.11 -15.69 -44.74
C PHE A 677 9.24 -16.49 -45.40
N SER A 678 10.31 -15.78 -45.77
CA SER A 678 11.44 -16.35 -46.49
C SER A 678 12.79 -15.84 -45.96
N GLY A 679 13.85 -16.55 -46.32
CA GLY A 679 15.21 -16.15 -45.96
C GLY A 679 15.69 -16.69 -44.60
N PRO A 680 16.82 -16.20 -44.13
CA PRO A 680 17.44 -16.73 -42.92
C PRO A 680 16.73 -16.25 -41.63
N ILE A 681 16.58 -17.17 -40.67
CA ILE A 681 16.18 -16.82 -39.29
C ILE A 681 17.34 -16.07 -38.64
N PRO A 682 17.08 -14.94 -37.98
CA PRO A 682 18.14 -14.18 -37.28
C PRO A 682 18.88 -15.00 -36.21
N VAL A 683 20.20 -14.78 -36.11
CA VAL A 683 21.06 -15.54 -35.18
C VAL A 683 21.36 -14.72 -33.90
N THR A 684 20.36 -14.11 -33.26
CA THR A 684 20.53 -13.42 -31.98
C THR A 684 20.34 -14.38 -30.81
N PRO A 685 20.82 -14.05 -29.61
CA PRO A 685 20.58 -14.88 -28.43
C PRO A 685 19.12 -15.22 -28.19
N PHE A 686 18.19 -14.27 -28.41
CA PHE A 686 16.76 -14.46 -28.25
C PHE A 686 16.22 -15.48 -29.25
N PHE A 687 16.55 -15.36 -30.55
CA PHE A 687 16.06 -16.28 -31.59
C PHE A 687 16.55 -17.73 -31.40
N ARG A 688 17.68 -17.91 -30.71
CA ARG A 688 18.19 -19.25 -30.33
C ARG A 688 17.41 -19.91 -29.20
N THR A 689 16.65 -19.13 -28.41
CA THR A 689 15.81 -19.64 -27.30
C THR A 689 14.40 -20.02 -27.75
N LEU A 690 14.01 -19.59 -28.95
CA LEU A 690 12.67 -19.83 -29.47
C LEU A 690 12.49 -21.32 -29.87
N ASN A 691 11.27 -21.82 -29.62
CA ASN A 691 10.88 -23.13 -30.08
C ASN A 691 10.74 -23.12 -31.62
N SER A 692 11.04 -24.24 -32.28
CA SER A 692 10.77 -24.42 -33.69
C SER A 692 9.33 -24.14 -34.10
N ASP A 693 8.39 -24.31 -33.17
CA ASP A 693 6.96 -24.09 -33.36
C ASP A 693 6.65 -22.64 -33.73
N SER A 694 7.45 -21.68 -33.22
CA SER A 694 7.32 -20.24 -33.58
C SER A 694 7.55 -19.94 -35.08
N PHE A 695 8.13 -20.84 -35.84
CA PHE A 695 8.48 -20.67 -37.24
C PHE A 695 7.75 -21.66 -38.18
N LEU A 696 6.93 -22.57 -37.62
CA LEU A 696 6.25 -23.62 -38.40
C LEU A 696 5.51 -23.07 -39.62
N GLN A 697 5.40 -23.88 -40.66
CA GLN A 697 4.63 -23.57 -41.87
C GLN A 697 5.08 -22.28 -42.62
N ASN A 698 6.38 -21.95 -42.51
CA ASN A 698 7.03 -21.00 -43.42
C ASN A 698 8.05 -21.73 -44.28
N SER A 699 7.60 -22.31 -45.38
CA SER A 699 8.38 -23.24 -46.20
C SER A 699 9.64 -22.65 -46.82
N LYS A 700 9.79 -21.33 -46.84
CA LYS A 700 10.93 -20.59 -47.40
C LYS A 700 11.88 -20.03 -46.37
N LEU A 701 11.61 -20.21 -45.04
CA LEU A 701 12.55 -19.87 -43.98
C LEU A 701 13.64 -20.94 -43.87
N CYS A 702 14.85 -20.52 -43.58
CA CYS A 702 15.99 -21.42 -43.41
C CYS A 702 16.83 -21.05 -42.17
N GLN A 703 17.49 -22.05 -41.61
CA GLN A 703 18.52 -21.80 -40.56
C GLN A 703 19.85 -21.48 -41.26
N SER A 704 20.41 -20.32 -41.04
CA SER A 704 21.74 -19.97 -41.48
C SER A 704 22.77 -20.39 -40.45
N VAL A 705 23.78 -21.19 -40.86
CA VAL A 705 24.88 -21.60 -39.95
C VAL A 705 26.01 -20.58 -39.97
N ASP A 706 26.19 -19.76 -41.03
CA ASP A 706 27.33 -18.84 -41.17
C ASP A 706 26.99 -17.50 -41.87
N GLY A 707 25.74 -17.00 -41.82
CA GLY A 707 25.42 -15.65 -42.35
C GLY A 707 25.43 -15.49 -43.89
N SER A 708 25.68 -16.53 -44.67
CA SER A 708 25.69 -16.52 -46.11
C SER A 708 24.68 -17.52 -46.68
N SER A 709 23.79 -17.02 -47.51
CA SER A 709 22.80 -17.66 -48.37
C SER A 709 22.22 -19.02 -47.93
N CYS A 710 20.89 -19.10 -47.88
CA CYS A 710 20.15 -20.35 -47.70
C CYS A 710 20.62 -21.43 -48.66
N SER A 711 21.36 -22.43 -48.18
CA SER A 711 21.50 -23.66 -48.90
C SER A 711 20.18 -24.43 -48.78
N SER A 712 19.68 -24.90 -49.93
CA SER A 712 18.45 -25.65 -50.07
C SER A 712 18.54 -27.03 -49.43
N HIS A 713 18.56 -27.07 -48.10
CA HIS A 713 18.15 -28.26 -47.38
C HIS A 713 16.71 -28.06 -46.92
N ILE A 714 15.82 -28.56 -47.76
CA ILE A 714 14.43 -28.80 -47.38
C ILE A 714 14.44 -29.54 -46.05
N MET A 715 13.86 -28.99 -45.02
CA MET A 715 13.42 -29.76 -43.83
C MET A 715 12.29 -30.70 -44.30
N GLU A 716 12.68 -31.74 -44.99
CA GLU A 716 11.81 -32.92 -45.15
C GLU A 716 11.65 -33.50 -43.73
N ARG A 717 10.54 -33.18 -43.13
CA ARG A 717 9.97 -34.03 -42.11
C ARG A 717 10.01 -35.43 -42.66
N ASN A 718 10.76 -36.35 -42.07
CA ASN A 718 10.68 -37.75 -42.34
C ASN A 718 9.23 -38.21 -42.18
N GLY A 719 8.46 -37.90 -43.17
CA GLY A 719 7.14 -38.42 -43.43
C GLY A 719 7.32 -39.76 -44.05
N LEU A 720 6.71 -40.68 -43.43
CA LEU A 720 6.31 -41.98 -43.93
C LEU A 720 7.36 -43.11 -43.98
N LYS A 721 7.51 -43.68 -42.83
CA LYS A 721 7.44 -45.15 -42.83
C LYS A 721 5.97 -45.53 -42.53
N SER A 722 5.09 -45.26 -43.46
CA SER A 722 3.70 -44.99 -43.16
C SER A 722 2.70 -46.14 -43.39
N ALA A 723 3.02 -47.21 -44.02
CA ALA A 723 2.02 -48.27 -44.15
C ALA A 723 1.94 -49.22 -42.95
N LYS A 724 3.04 -49.40 -42.24
CA LYS A 724 3.05 -50.24 -41.01
C LYS A 724 2.53 -49.53 -39.76
N THR A 725 2.71 -48.16 -39.68
CA THR A 725 2.19 -47.37 -38.55
C THR A 725 0.69 -47.13 -38.66
N ILE A 726 0.13 -46.88 -39.85
CA ILE A 726 -1.33 -46.77 -40.05
C ILE A 726 -2.02 -48.09 -39.71
N ALA A 727 -1.46 -49.22 -40.11
CA ALA A 727 -1.98 -50.55 -39.73
C ALA A 727 -1.90 -50.80 -38.20
N LEU A 728 -0.82 -50.35 -37.53
CA LEU A 728 -0.65 -50.48 -36.08
C LEU A 728 -1.65 -49.57 -35.34
N VAL A 729 -1.86 -48.33 -35.79
CA VAL A 729 -2.85 -47.41 -35.20
C VAL A 729 -4.27 -47.92 -35.38
N ALA A 730 -4.60 -48.51 -36.56
CA ALA A 730 -5.90 -49.10 -36.80
C ALA A 730 -6.14 -50.32 -35.88
N VAL A 731 -5.13 -51.16 -35.65
CA VAL A 731 -5.22 -52.33 -34.71
C VAL A 731 -5.33 -51.82 -33.26
N ILE A 732 -4.65 -50.78 -32.87
CA ILE A 732 -4.76 -50.18 -31.54
C ILE A 732 -6.16 -49.56 -31.35
N LEU A 733 -6.68 -48.81 -32.31
CA LEU A 733 -8.02 -48.24 -32.22
C LEU A 733 -9.12 -49.28 -32.16
N THR A 734 -9.01 -50.40 -32.91
CA THR A 734 -9.95 -51.52 -32.81
C THR A 734 -9.84 -52.29 -31.47
N SER A 735 -8.63 -52.48 -30.95
CA SER A 735 -8.46 -53.08 -29.62
C SER A 735 -8.97 -52.19 -28.48
N VAL A 736 -8.80 -50.86 -28.57
CA VAL A 736 -9.38 -49.93 -27.61
C VAL A 736 -10.91 -49.90 -27.70
N ALA A 737 -11.49 -49.95 -28.91
CA ALA A 737 -12.93 -50.04 -29.06
C ALA A 737 -13.50 -51.33 -28.47
N ILE A 738 -12.84 -52.45 -28.65
CA ILE A 738 -13.23 -53.77 -28.03
C ILE A 738 -13.09 -53.70 -26.50
N ALA A 739 -12.03 -53.05 -25.96
CA ALA A 739 -11.84 -52.85 -24.53
C ALA A 739 -12.92 -51.93 -23.90
N VAL A 740 -13.30 -50.87 -24.64
CA VAL A 740 -14.39 -49.97 -24.19
C VAL A 740 -15.75 -50.71 -24.17
N VAL A 741 -16.03 -51.55 -25.21
CA VAL A 741 -17.26 -52.38 -25.23
C VAL A 741 -17.21 -53.45 -24.13
N ALA A 742 -16.07 -54.05 -23.88
CA ALA A 742 -15.90 -55.03 -22.78
C ALA A 742 -16.03 -54.38 -21.40
N THR A 743 -15.47 -53.20 -21.21
CA THR A 743 -15.65 -52.44 -19.95
C THR A 743 -17.07 -51.92 -19.79
N TRP A 744 -17.74 -51.51 -20.85
CA TRP A 744 -19.16 -51.16 -20.83
C TRP A 744 -20.05 -52.36 -20.42
N ILE A 745 -19.77 -53.54 -20.96
CA ILE A 745 -20.45 -54.79 -20.58
C ILE A 745 -20.16 -55.15 -19.12
N LEU A 746 -18.92 -55.00 -18.65
CA LEU A 746 -18.55 -55.27 -17.27
C LEU A 746 -19.18 -54.29 -16.29
N VAL A 747 -19.20 -52.99 -16.63
CA VAL A 747 -19.85 -51.96 -15.81
C VAL A 747 -21.36 -52.14 -15.74
N THR A 748 -22.02 -52.51 -16.83
CA THR A 748 -23.47 -52.79 -16.82
C THR A 748 -23.83 -54.09 -16.08
N ARG A 749 -22.91 -55.10 -16.00
CA ARG A 749 -23.09 -56.29 -15.17
C ARG A 749 -22.80 -56.05 -13.69
N ASN A 750 -21.94 -55.07 -13.34
CA ASN A 750 -21.59 -54.77 -11.94
C ASN A 750 -22.56 -53.80 -11.24
N HIS A 751 -23.49 -53.20 -11.96
CA HIS A 751 -24.49 -52.29 -11.36
C HIS A 751 -25.65 -53.00 -10.66
N ARG A 752 -25.59 -54.32 -10.50
CA ARG A 752 -26.63 -55.11 -9.77
C ARG A 752 -26.21 -55.67 -8.41
N TYR A 753 -25.01 -55.45 -7.96
CA TYR A 753 -24.57 -55.89 -6.63
C TYR A 753 -23.68 -54.86 -6.00
N VAL A 754 -24.20 -53.90 -5.30
CA VAL A 754 -23.71 -53.30 -4.04
C VAL A 754 -24.70 -52.24 -3.59
N PHE A 755 -25.80 -52.71 -3.01
CA PHE A 755 -26.50 -51.96 -1.97
C PHE A 755 -26.56 -52.91 -0.79
N HIS A 756 -25.64 -52.83 0.14
CA HIS A 756 -25.83 -53.02 1.56
C HIS A 756 -24.50 -52.93 2.33
N ASN A 757 -24.62 -52.18 3.42
CA ASN A 757 -23.75 -52.12 4.62
C ASN A 757 -22.39 -51.41 4.44
N SER A 758 -22.10 -50.36 5.19
CA SER A 758 -22.05 -50.35 6.64
C SER A 758 -21.87 -48.92 7.16
N GLN A 759 -22.65 -48.68 8.19
CA GLN A 759 -22.37 -47.63 9.20
C GLN A 759 -21.06 -47.97 9.94
N GLY A 760 -20.34 -46.92 10.31
CA GLY A 760 -19.46 -47.06 11.47
C GLY A 760 -18.15 -46.29 11.40
N MET A 761 -18.11 -45.28 12.21
CA MET A 761 -17.00 -44.77 13.02
C MET A 761 -16.27 -43.49 12.57
N LEU A 762 -16.47 -42.53 13.46
CA LEU A 762 -15.69 -41.34 13.75
C LEU A 762 -14.19 -41.56 13.69
N GLY A 763 -13.50 -40.50 13.20
CA GLY A 763 -12.08 -40.38 13.36
C GLY A 763 -11.60 -39.14 12.59
N SER A 764 -11.57 -37.99 13.26
CA SER A 764 -10.92 -36.79 12.76
C SER A 764 -9.43 -37.04 12.54
N SER A 765 -8.93 -36.77 11.35
CA SER A 765 -7.54 -36.37 11.16
C SER A 765 -7.48 -35.38 10.02
N VAL A 766 -6.93 -34.24 10.34
CA VAL A 766 -6.50 -33.17 9.44
C VAL A 766 -5.73 -33.77 8.28
N GLY A 767 -6.08 -33.37 7.06
CA GLY A 767 -5.61 -33.92 5.81
C GLY A 767 -4.09 -33.99 5.71
N ALA A 768 -3.59 -35.22 5.70
CA ALA A 768 -2.26 -35.52 5.19
C ALA A 768 -2.27 -35.25 3.69
N GLU A 769 -1.57 -34.20 3.26
CA GLU A 769 -1.31 -33.92 1.84
C GLU A 769 -0.48 -35.10 1.31
N ASP A 770 -0.90 -35.64 0.17
CA ASP A 770 -0.30 -36.82 -0.42
C ASP A 770 1.06 -36.46 -1.10
N PHE A 771 2.14 -36.57 -0.34
CA PHE A 771 3.52 -36.42 -0.84
C PHE A 771 4.04 -37.67 -1.56
N SER A 772 3.23 -38.70 -1.75
CA SER A 772 3.59 -40.04 -2.26
C SER A 772 3.76 -40.13 -3.79
N TYR A 773 3.37 -39.11 -4.56
CA TYR A 773 3.54 -39.09 -6.02
C TYR A 773 4.96 -38.73 -6.44
N PRO A 774 5.44 -39.24 -7.62
CA PRO A 774 6.75 -38.86 -8.11
C PRO A 774 6.85 -37.37 -8.34
N TRP A 775 7.93 -36.77 -7.84
CA TRP A 775 8.21 -35.35 -7.95
C TRP A 775 9.02 -35.04 -9.21
N THR A 776 8.69 -33.95 -9.87
CA THR A 776 9.51 -33.31 -10.91
C THR A 776 10.27 -32.16 -10.29
N PHE A 777 11.60 -32.18 -10.32
CA PHE A 777 12.46 -31.10 -9.87
C PHE A 777 13.20 -30.51 -11.07
N ILE A 778 12.98 -29.23 -11.35
CA ILE A 778 13.62 -28.48 -12.44
C ILE A 778 14.42 -27.34 -11.86
N PRO A 779 15.74 -27.49 -11.72
CA PRO A 779 16.62 -26.46 -11.24
C PRO A 779 17.06 -25.53 -12.38
N PHE A 780 17.15 -24.21 -12.10
CA PHE A 780 17.71 -23.22 -13.03
C PHE A 780 19.22 -22.98 -12.85
N GLN A 781 19.80 -23.63 -11.84
CA GLN A 781 21.25 -23.67 -11.56
C GLN A 781 21.63 -25.00 -10.96
N LYS A 782 22.93 -25.34 -10.89
CA LYS A 782 23.36 -26.56 -10.21
C LYS A 782 23.15 -26.46 -8.70
N PHE A 783 22.51 -27.44 -8.12
CA PHE A 783 22.34 -27.60 -6.67
C PHE A 783 23.08 -28.86 -6.18
N ASN A 784 23.52 -28.82 -4.92
CA ASN A 784 24.13 -29.93 -4.23
C ASN A 784 23.19 -30.59 -3.19
N PHE A 785 21.86 -30.46 -3.40
CA PHE A 785 20.82 -31.02 -2.56
C PHE A 785 19.70 -31.63 -3.40
N THR A 786 18.93 -32.53 -2.78
CA THR A 786 17.82 -33.24 -3.42
C THR A 786 16.46 -32.65 -3.04
N ILE A 787 15.41 -33.09 -3.71
CA ILE A 787 14.05 -32.70 -3.38
C ILE A 787 13.64 -33.13 -1.97
N ASP A 788 14.14 -34.28 -1.49
CA ASP A 788 13.82 -34.77 -0.14
C ASP A 788 14.31 -33.76 0.92
N ASN A 789 15.48 -33.15 0.72
CA ASN A 789 15.99 -32.12 1.61
C ASN A 789 15.08 -30.87 1.66
N ILE A 790 14.44 -30.53 0.54
CA ILE A 790 13.48 -29.43 0.47
C ILE A 790 12.20 -29.79 1.22
N LEU A 791 11.68 -31.04 1.00
CA LEU A 791 10.44 -31.50 1.62
C LEU A 791 10.57 -31.60 3.15
N ASP A 792 11.72 -32.00 3.65
CA ASP A 792 12.03 -32.09 5.10
C ASP A 792 11.97 -30.72 5.80
N CYS A 793 12.12 -29.61 5.06
CA CYS A 793 12.06 -28.26 5.57
C CYS A 793 10.64 -27.64 5.56
N LEU A 794 9.63 -28.30 4.96
CA LEU A 794 8.27 -27.79 4.89
C LEU A 794 7.47 -28.05 6.19
N LYS A 795 7.97 -27.54 7.30
CA LYS A 795 7.37 -27.64 8.64
C LYS A 795 6.87 -26.28 9.10
N ASP A 796 5.86 -26.26 9.97
CA ASP A 796 5.26 -25.02 10.47
C ASP A 796 6.26 -24.08 11.15
N GLU A 797 7.28 -24.63 11.82
CA GLU A 797 8.38 -23.89 12.46
C GLU A 797 9.27 -23.11 11.48
N ASN A 798 9.26 -23.47 10.21
CA ASN A 798 10.06 -22.86 9.15
C ASN A 798 9.28 -21.83 8.32
N ILE A 799 8.05 -21.53 8.66
CA ILE A 799 7.23 -20.56 7.93
C ILE A 799 7.74 -19.16 8.19
N ILE A 800 8.06 -18.44 7.11
CA ILE A 800 8.50 -17.04 7.14
C ILE A 800 7.48 -16.07 6.54
N GLY A 801 6.41 -16.57 5.96
CA GLY A 801 5.33 -15.74 5.44
C GLY A 801 4.16 -16.55 4.88
N LYS A 802 2.94 -15.97 4.98
CA LYS A 802 1.72 -16.50 4.37
C LYS A 802 1.09 -15.38 3.55
N GLY A 803 0.62 -15.69 2.36
CA GLY A 803 -0.01 -14.73 1.46
C GLY A 803 -1.16 -15.35 0.65
N CYS A 804 -1.83 -14.55 -0.17
CA CYS A 804 -2.96 -14.97 -1.01
C CYS A 804 -2.60 -16.12 -1.98
N SER A 805 -1.33 -16.23 -2.41
CA SER A 805 -0.87 -17.24 -3.37
C SER A 805 -0.24 -18.48 -2.72
N GLY A 806 0.05 -18.49 -1.42
CA GLY A 806 0.70 -19.65 -0.77
C GLY A 806 1.43 -19.33 0.53
N VAL A 807 2.21 -20.31 0.99
CA VAL A 807 3.03 -20.25 2.20
C VAL A 807 4.50 -20.27 1.82
N VAL A 808 5.32 -19.44 2.44
CA VAL A 808 6.76 -19.37 2.21
C VAL A 808 7.51 -19.92 3.43
N TYR A 809 8.43 -20.86 3.17
CA TYR A 809 9.26 -21.52 4.19
C TYR A 809 10.72 -21.10 4.03
N ARG A 810 11.44 -20.96 5.13
CA ARG A 810 12.89 -20.90 5.17
C ARG A 810 13.41 -22.34 5.17
N ALA A 811 14.18 -22.71 4.20
CA ALA A 811 14.73 -24.04 4.06
C ALA A 811 16.26 -23.99 4.10
N GLU A 812 16.85 -24.63 5.11
CA GLU A 812 18.30 -24.75 5.29
C GLU A 812 18.75 -26.11 4.75
N MET A 813 19.60 -26.07 3.74
CA MET A 813 20.06 -27.26 3.04
C MET A 813 21.26 -27.90 3.74
N PRO A 814 21.54 -29.22 3.53
CA PRO A 814 22.64 -29.90 4.19
C PRO A 814 24.02 -29.30 3.92
N ASN A 815 24.17 -28.50 2.87
CA ASN A 815 25.41 -27.79 2.52
C ASN A 815 25.51 -26.41 3.19
N GLY A 816 24.60 -26.04 4.08
CA GLY A 816 24.56 -24.74 4.75
C GLY A 816 23.92 -23.61 3.91
N GLU A 817 23.48 -23.90 2.68
CA GLU A 817 22.79 -22.93 1.84
C GLU A 817 21.35 -22.75 2.35
N VAL A 818 20.89 -21.50 2.47
CA VAL A 818 19.51 -21.19 2.88
C VAL A 818 18.74 -20.68 1.67
N ILE A 819 17.60 -21.32 1.41
CA ILE A 819 16.67 -20.93 0.34
C ILE A 819 15.28 -20.62 0.91
N ALA A 820 14.46 -19.88 0.15
CA ALA A 820 13.06 -19.68 0.45
C ALA A 820 12.20 -20.56 -0.47
N VAL A 821 11.29 -21.32 0.09
CA VAL A 821 10.41 -22.26 -0.63
C VAL A 821 8.97 -21.78 -0.52
N LYS A 822 8.38 -21.36 -1.63
CA LYS A 822 6.98 -20.94 -1.70
C LYS A 822 6.11 -22.13 -2.14
N LYS A 823 5.25 -22.61 -1.23
CA LYS A 823 4.25 -23.64 -1.49
C LYS A 823 2.94 -22.95 -1.87
N LEU A 824 2.45 -23.22 -3.08
CA LEU A 824 1.21 -22.62 -3.58
C LEU A 824 -0.02 -23.33 -3.03
N TRP A 825 -1.12 -22.60 -2.80
CA TRP A 825 -2.40 -23.16 -2.41
C TRP A 825 -2.99 -24.02 -3.53
N LYS A 826 -3.69 -25.09 -3.14
CA LYS A 826 -4.48 -25.88 -4.09
C LYS A 826 -5.68 -25.05 -4.53
N THR A 827 -5.77 -24.74 -5.81
CA THR A 827 -7.01 -24.25 -6.41
C THR A 827 -8.03 -25.39 -6.47
N LYS A 828 -9.25 -25.16 -5.94
CA LYS A 828 -10.36 -26.10 -6.08
C LYS A 828 -10.64 -26.31 -7.57
N LYS A 829 -10.74 -27.56 -8.00
CA LYS A 829 -11.16 -27.93 -9.35
C LYS A 829 -12.49 -27.25 -9.66
N ASP A 830 -12.56 -26.58 -10.79
CA ASP A 830 -13.66 -26.45 -11.75
C ASP A 830 -13.74 -25.10 -12.50
N GLU A 831 -12.67 -24.28 -12.50
CA GLU A 831 -12.53 -23.16 -13.44
C GLU A 831 -11.08 -23.12 -13.90
N GLU A 832 -10.81 -22.99 -15.20
CA GLU A 832 -9.46 -22.80 -15.73
C GLU A 832 -8.88 -21.48 -15.16
N PRO A 833 -8.01 -21.51 -14.17
CA PRO A 833 -7.28 -20.31 -13.76
C PRO A 833 -6.05 -20.23 -14.66
N VAL A 834 -5.70 -19.04 -15.08
CA VAL A 834 -4.33 -18.72 -15.46
C VAL A 834 -3.42 -19.36 -14.40
N ASP A 835 -2.70 -20.40 -14.80
CA ASP A 835 -1.87 -21.18 -13.85
C ASP A 835 -0.80 -20.24 -13.28
N SER A 836 -1.09 -19.66 -12.13
CA SER A 836 -0.20 -18.70 -11.45
C SER A 836 1.21 -19.28 -11.26
N PHE A 837 1.32 -20.60 -11.17
CA PHE A 837 2.58 -21.32 -11.11
C PHE A 837 3.35 -21.22 -12.43
N ALA A 838 2.68 -21.45 -13.56
CA ALA A 838 3.30 -21.34 -14.88
C ALA A 838 3.68 -19.88 -15.16
N ALA A 839 2.81 -18.93 -14.82
CA ALA A 839 3.06 -17.51 -15.00
C ALA A 839 4.28 -17.04 -14.16
N GLU A 840 4.38 -17.45 -12.89
CA GLU A 840 5.51 -17.09 -12.01
C GLU A 840 6.83 -17.71 -12.49
N ILE A 841 6.81 -18.93 -13.02
CA ILE A 841 7.98 -19.55 -13.65
C ILE A 841 8.37 -18.82 -14.94
N GLN A 842 7.40 -18.50 -15.77
CA GLN A 842 7.63 -17.84 -17.05
C GLN A 842 8.20 -16.42 -16.85
N ILE A 843 7.70 -15.68 -15.88
CA ILE A 843 8.14 -14.30 -15.62
C ILE A 843 9.48 -14.30 -14.85
N LEU A 844 9.56 -14.97 -13.70
CA LEU A 844 10.72 -14.86 -12.79
C LEU A 844 11.84 -15.86 -13.13
N GLY A 845 11.57 -16.91 -13.87
CA GLY A 845 12.58 -17.90 -14.27
C GLY A 845 13.67 -17.32 -15.19
N HIS A 846 13.35 -16.26 -15.91
CA HIS A 846 14.25 -15.62 -16.88
C HIS A 846 14.82 -14.28 -16.41
N ILE A 847 14.22 -13.65 -15.38
CA ILE A 847 14.68 -12.37 -14.86
C ILE A 847 15.92 -12.57 -13.99
N ARG A 848 17.01 -11.89 -14.36
CA ARG A 848 18.25 -11.83 -13.59
C ARG A 848 18.63 -10.38 -13.34
N HIS A 849 18.07 -9.83 -12.29
CA HIS A 849 18.36 -8.45 -11.89
C HIS A 849 18.70 -8.41 -10.40
N ARG A 850 19.68 -7.59 -10.02
CA ARG A 850 20.18 -7.51 -8.63
C ARG A 850 19.10 -7.09 -7.60
N ASN A 851 18.05 -6.41 -8.04
CA ASN A 851 16.96 -5.91 -7.18
C ASN A 851 15.71 -6.78 -7.24
N ILE A 852 15.76 -7.94 -7.90
CA ILE A 852 14.65 -8.90 -7.98
C ILE A 852 15.10 -10.20 -7.35
N VAL A 853 14.24 -10.77 -6.50
CA VAL A 853 14.51 -12.06 -5.85
C VAL A 853 14.60 -13.14 -6.94
N LYS A 854 15.75 -13.81 -7.03
CA LYS A 854 16.03 -14.79 -8.08
C LYS A 854 15.22 -16.06 -7.84
N LEU A 855 14.46 -16.50 -8.82
CA LEU A 855 13.88 -17.84 -8.86
C LEU A 855 14.98 -18.84 -9.19
N LEU A 856 15.22 -19.79 -8.31
CA LEU A 856 16.29 -20.78 -8.39
C LEU A 856 15.88 -22.05 -9.12
N GLY A 857 14.60 -22.38 -9.09
CA GLY A 857 14.03 -23.57 -9.68
C GLY A 857 12.62 -23.83 -9.18
N TYR A 858 12.05 -24.97 -9.55
CA TYR A 858 10.75 -25.38 -9.03
C TYR A 858 10.64 -26.89 -8.87
N CYS A 859 9.75 -27.30 -7.97
CA CYS A 859 9.37 -28.70 -7.77
C CYS A 859 7.86 -28.84 -7.89
N SER A 860 7.39 -29.88 -8.56
CA SER A 860 5.97 -30.14 -8.65
C SER A 860 5.65 -31.64 -8.67
N ASN A 861 4.51 -31.99 -8.11
CA ASN A 861 3.84 -33.26 -8.31
C ASN A 861 2.39 -33.02 -8.72
N LYS A 862 1.54 -34.05 -8.78
CA LYS A 862 0.13 -33.92 -9.15
C LYS A 862 -0.69 -33.04 -8.22
N SER A 863 -0.27 -32.85 -6.98
CA SER A 863 -1.06 -32.19 -5.92
C SER A 863 -0.40 -30.98 -5.31
N VAL A 864 0.92 -30.80 -5.44
CA VAL A 864 1.68 -29.73 -4.77
C VAL A 864 2.63 -29.06 -5.75
N LYS A 865 2.72 -27.74 -5.70
CA LYS A 865 3.60 -26.89 -6.53
C LYS A 865 4.46 -26.03 -5.60
N LEU A 866 5.80 -26.12 -5.77
CA LEU A 866 6.79 -25.42 -4.97
C LEU A 866 7.68 -24.57 -5.88
N LEU A 867 7.90 -23.31 -5.52
CA LEU A 867 8.84 -22.39 -6.16
C LEU A 867 10.02 -22.13 -5.22
N LEU A 868 11.25 -22.21 -5.72
CA LEU A 868 12.48 -22.06 -4.96
C LEU A 868 13.11 -20.72 -5.25
N TYR A 869 13.33 -19.89 -4.23
CA TYR A 869 13.90 -18.56 -4.33
C TYR A 869 15.16 -18.39 -3.51
N ASN A 870 15.97 -17.42 -3.88
CA ASN A 870 17.07 -16.97 -3.03
C ASN A 870 16.50 -16.44 -1.71
N TYR A 871 17.04 -16.89 -0.57
CA TYR A 871 16.65 -16.36 0.73
C TYR A 871 17.35 -15.02 0.99
N ILE A 872 16.57 -14.01 1.38
CA ILE A 872 17.09 -12.69 1.73
C ILE A 872 16.89 -12.49 3.24
N SER A 873 18.00 -12.41 3.95
CA SER A 873 18.03 -12.36 5.43
C SER A 873 17.54 -11.04 6.03
N ASN A 874 17.37 -9.98 5.21
CA ASN A 874 17.06 -8.63 5.69
C ASN A 874 15.57 -8.38 5.99
N GLY A 875 14.74 -9.44 5.99
CA GLY A 875 13.32 -9.37 6.26
C GLY A 875 12.48 -9.08 5.01
N ASN A 876 11.17 -8.93 5.19
CA ASN A 876 10.21 -8.69 4.10
C ASN A 876 9.78 -7.22 4.06
N LEU A 877 9.15 -6.83 2.94
CA LEU A 877 8.66 -5.46 2.73
C LEU A 877 7.67 -5.02 3.81
N HIS A 878 6.85 -5.93 4.33
CA HIS A 878 5.92 -5.64 5.42
C HIS A 878 6.66 -5.25 6.71
N GLN A 879 7.71 -6.01 7.07
CA GLN A 879 8.57 -5.68 8.21
C GLN A 879 9.34 -4.36 7.98
N LEU A 880 9.72 -4.09 6.73
CA LEU A 880 10.37 -2.84 6.36
C LEU A 880 9.40 -1.66 6.43
N LEU A 881 8.16 -1.84 5.93
CA LEU A 881 7.11 -0.83 5.96
C LEU A 881 6.59 -0.57 7.38
N GLN A 882 6.49 -1.60 8.23
CA GLN A 882 6.24 -1.43 9.66
C GLN A 882 7.30 -0.60 10.36
N LYS A 883 8.56 -0.70 9.90
CA LYS A 883 9.67 0.07 10.44
C LYS A 883 9.65 1.55 10.02
N TYR A 884 8.94 1.91 8.94
CA TYR A 884 8.93 3.25 8.33
C TYR A 884 7.54 3.87 8.15
N GLY A 885 6.47 3.17 8.51
CA GLY A 885 5.09 3.57 8.28
C GLY A 885 4.43 4.28 9.45
N TYR A 886 4.83 5.52 9.72
CA TYR A 886 4.14 6.37 10.70
C TYR A 886 3.13 7.29 10.03
N THR A 887 2.03 6.76 9.51
CA THR A 887 0.81 7.57 9.31
C THR A 887 -0.39 6.63 9.25
N VAL A 888 -1.38 6.93 10.05
CA VAL A 888 -2.64 6.19 10.26
C VAL A 888 -3.55 6.16 9.01
N ASN A 889 -3.16 6.82 7.93
CA ASN A 889 -3.84 6.76 6.64
C ASN A 889 -2.85 6.36 5.55
N ILE A 890 -2.88 5.09 5.17
CA ILE A 890 -2.23 4.63 3.94
C ILE A 890 -3.03 5.25 2.79
N THR A 891 -2.50 6.32 2.22
CA THR A 891 -3.02 6.96 1.02
C THR A 891 -2.06 6.68 -0.12
N GLU A 892 -2.48 6.92 -1.36
CA GLU A 892 -1.58 6.94 -2.53
C GLU A 892 -0.29 7.77 -2.31
N LYS A 893 -0.33 8.74 -1.40
CA LYS A 893 0.83 9.58 -0.99
C LYS A 893 1.87 8.82 -0.16
N SER A 894 1.50 7.68 0.45
CA SER A 894 2.45 6.78 1.13
C SER A 894 3.25 5.97 0.11
N ASP A 895 2.61 5.54 -0.97
CA ASP A 895 3.29 4.86 -2.09
C ASP A 895 4.27 5.80 -2.79
N VAL A 896 3.88 7.06 -2.96
CA VAL A 896 4.77 8.12 -3.49
C VAL A 896 6.01 8.30 -2.62
N TYR A 897 5.85 8.32 -1.29
CA TYR A 897 6.99 8.41 -0.38
C TYR A 897 7.93 7.21 -0.51
N SER A 898 7.35 6.01 -0.52
CA SER A 898 8.11 4.76 -0.69
C SER A 898 8.87 4.72 -2.01
N TYR A 899 8.23 5.18 -3.09
CA TYR A 899 8.85 5.31 -4.41
C TYR A 899 10.01 6.32 -4.40
N GLY A 900 9.85 7.47 -3.73
CA GLY A 900 10.91 8.47 -3.54
C GLY A 900 12.13 7.89 -2.81
N VAL A 901 11.92 7.09 -1.77
CA VAL A 901 13.01 6.39 -1.04
C VAL A 901 13.77 5.45 -1.98
N VAL A 902 13.07 4.66 -2.80
CA VAL A 902 13.70 3.77 -3.80
C VAL A 902 14.53 4.56 -4.82
N LEU A 903 14.05 5.69 -5.29
CA LEU A 903 14.82 6.57 -6.19
C LEU A 903 16.10 7.08 -5.52
N LEU A 904 16.05 7.48 -4.24
CA LEU A 904 17.23 7.88 -3.49
C LEU A 904 18.24 6.76 -3.34
N GLU A 905 17.79 5.52 -3.09
CA GLU A 905 18.65 4.34 -3.03
C GLU A 905 19.36 4.07 -4.38
N ILE A 906 18.62 4.16 -5.48
CA ILE A 906 19.16 3.95 -6.83
C ILE A 906 20.23 4.99 -7.17
N LEU A 907 19.93 6.27 -6.89
CA LEU A 907 20.82 7.37 -7.25
C LEU A 907 22.08 7.44 -6.37
N SER A 908 21.96 7.14 -5.07
CA SER A 908 23.08 7.22 -4.14
C SER A 908 23.88 5.92 -4.02
N GLY A 909 23.35 4.81 -4.52
CA GLY A 909 23.94 3.48 -4.32
C GLY A 909 23.91 2.98 -2.88
N ARG A 910 23.16 3.64 -1.98
CA ARG A 910 23.03 3.34 -0.56
C ARG A 910 21.66 2.79 -0.24
N SER A 911 21.56 1.91 0.76
CA SER A 911 20.27 1.43 1.24
C SER A 911 19.59 2.45 2.14
N ALA A 912 18.25 2.38 2.24
CA ALA A 912 17.45 3.28 3.08
C ALA A 912 17.93 3.30 4.54
N VAL A 913 18.51 2.19 5.01
CA VAL A 913 19.09 2.01 6.34
C VAL A 913 20.50 1.45 6.18
N ASP A 914 21.41 2.32 5.82
CA ASP A 914 22.82 1.95 5.69
C ASP A 914 23.57 2.29 7.00
N THR A 915 24.16 1.30 7.65
CA THR A 915 24.96 1.46 8.87
C THR A 915 26.25 2.26 8.64
N GLN A 916 26.63 2.46 7.38
CA GLN A 916 27.77 3.30 7.00
C GLN A 916 27.41 4.77 6.75
N ILE A 917 26.12 5.10 6.77
CA ILE A 917 25.68 6.50 6.83
C ILE A 917 25.96 6.96 8.27
N GLY A 918 26.98 7.80 8.47
CA GLY A 918 27.38 8.27 9.79
C GLY A 918 26.21 8.79 10.61
N ASP A 919 26.18 8.54 11.90
CA ASP A 919 25.16 8.92 12.89
C ASP A 919 23.84 8.14 12.85
N GLY A 920 23.76 6.98 12.13
CA GLY A 920 22.54 6.18 12.08
C GLY A 920 21.34 6.87 11.38
N LEU A 921 21.62 7.81 10.49
CA LEU A 921 20.60 8.57 9.74
C LEU A 921 19.96 7.71 8.65
N HIS A 922 18.67 7.89 8.45
CA HIS A 922 17.95 7.36 7.29
C HIS A 922 18.40 8.07 6.00
N ILE A 923 18.35 7.37 4.85
CA ILE A 923 18.81 7.91 3.55
C ILE A 923 18.19 9.28 3.22
N VAL A 924 16.92 9.50 3.53
CA VAL A 924 16.24 10.78 3.30
C VAL A 924 16.86 11.91 4.11
N GLU A 925 17.19 11.65 5.36
CA GLU A 925 17.84 12.63 6.23
C GLU A 925 19.29 12.87 5.83
N TRP A 926 19.98 11.81 5.44
CA TRP A 926 21.34 11.91 4.93
C TRP A 926 21.39 12.77 3.66
N VAL A 927 20.48 12.55 2.69
CA VAL A 927 20.41 13.36 1.47
C VAL A 927 20.06 14.81 1.80
N LYS A 928 19.08 15.05 2.69
CA LYS A 928 18.73 16.41 3.15
C LYS A 928 19.92 17.11 3.81
N LYS A 929 20.68 16.40 4.65
CA LYS A 929 21.89 16.93 5.31
C LYS A 929 22.97 17.27 4.28
N LYS A 930 23.19 16.41 3.30
CA LYS A 930 24.14 16.62 2.21
C LYS A 930 23.76 17.82 1.32
N MET A 931 22.52 17.94 0.93
CA MET A 931 22.01 19.05 0.12
C MET A 931 21.92 20.37 0.90
N GLY A 932 21.81 20.32 2.22
CA GLY A 932 21.83 21.50 3.10
C GLY A 932 23.23 21.98 3.49
N SER A 933 24.26 21.17 3.30
CA SER A 933 25.67 21.58 3.39
C SER A 933 26.06 22.20 2.06
N PHE A 934 26.93 23.19 2.05
CA PHE A 934 27.45 23.87 0.82
C PHE A 934 28.18 22.92 -0.16
N GLU A 935 27.98 21.63 -0.05
CA GLU A 935 28.52 20.63 -0.97
C GLU A 935 27.66 20.54 -2.25
N PRO A 936 28.27 20.36 -3.43
CA PRO A 936 27.51 20.18 -4.67
C PRO A 936 26.59 18.96 -4.62
N ALA A 937 25.33 19.06 -5.11
CA ALA A 937 24.34 17.98 -5.11
C ALA A 937 24.85 16.68 -5.78
N VAL A 938 25.81 16.76 -6.68
CA VAL A 938 26.53 15.63 -7.31
C VAL A 938 27.16 14.69 -6.26
N THR A 939 27.52 15.18 -5.08
CA THR A 939 28.12 14.36 -4.01
C THR A 939 27.14 13.35 -3.38
N VAL A 940 25.86 13.51 -3.65
CA VAL A 940 24.79 12.57 -3.25
C VAL A 940 24.78 11.34 -4.15
N LEU A 941 25.17 11.49 -5.42
CA LEU A 941 25.17 10.38 -6.38
C LEU A 941 26.26 9.34 -6.05
N ASP A 942 26.00 8.09 -6.37
CA ASP A 942 27.00 7.01 -6.24
C ASP A 942 28.28 7.41 -6.99
N ALA A 943 29.43 7.18 -6.41
CA ALA A 943 30.72 7.49 -6.99
C ALA A 943 30.92 6.90 -8.40
N LYS A 944 30.26 5.79 -8.71
CA LYS A 944 30.24 5.16 -10.04
C LYS A 944 29.45 5.96 -11.08
N LEU A 945 28.53 6.80 -10.65
CA LEU A 945 27.69 7.64 -11.49
C LEU A 945 28.29 9.03 -11.73
N GLN A 946 29.22 9.47 -10.89
CA GLN A 946 29.87 10.79 -10.99
C GLN A 946 30.85 10.90 -12.15
N GLY A 947 31.25 9.78 -12.76
CA GLY A 947 32.18 9.76 -13.92
C GLY A 947 31.47 9.65 -15.29
N LEU A 948 30.14 9.79 -15.34
CA LEU A 948 29.36 9.75 -16.56
C LEU A 948 29.37 11.12 -17.29
N PRO A 949 28.98 11.17 -18.58
CA PRO A 949 28.85 12.43 -19.32
C PRO A 949 27.94 13.44 -18.58
N ASP A 950 28.28 14.71 -18.65
CA ASP A 950 27.60 15.81 -17.91
C ASP A 950 26.07 15.83 -18.11
N GLN A 951 25.60 15.47 -19.30
CA GLN A 951 24.18 15.40 -19.60
C GLN A 951 23.46 14.32 -18.77
N ILE A 952 24.07 13.13 -18.63
CA ILE A 952 23.51 12.04 -17.81
C ILE A 952 23.53 12.42 -16.32
N VAL A 953 24.59 13.09 -15.87
CA VAL A 953 24.69 13.57 -14.49
C VAL A 953 23.58 14.60 -14.20
N GLN A 954 23.28 15.49 -15.15
CA GLN A 954 22.18 16.45 -15.03
C GLN A 954 20.81 15.76 -14.95
N GLU A 955 20.54 14.75 -15.77
CA GLU A 955 19.32 13.93 -15.70
C GLU A 955 19.17 13.25 -14.33
N MET A 956 20.28 12.76 -13.77
CA MET A 956 20.29 12.16 -12.43
C MET A 956 20.04 13.18 -11.32
N LEU A 957 20.55 14.39 -11.44
CA LEU A 957 20.30 15.48 -10.49
C LEU A 957 18.84 15.96 -10.55
N GLN A 958 18.24 16.01 -11.73
CA GLN A 958 16.80 16.29 -11.90
C GLN A 958 15.96 15.19 -11.25
N THR A 959 16.33 13.92 -11.48
CA THR A 959 15.68 12.77 -10.84
C THR A 959 15.84 12.79 -9.32
N LEU A 960 17.00 13.24 -8.80
CA LEU A 960 17.21 13.46 -7.36
C LEU A 960 16.24 14.52 -6.80
N GLY A 961 16.00 15.61 -7.55
CA GLY A 961 14.99 16.61 -7.21
C GLY A 961 13.60 16.02 -7.10
N ILE A 962 13.18 15.20 -8.08
CA ILE A 962 11.89 14.50 -8.08
C ILE A 962 11.80 13.55 -6.87
N ALA A 963 12.84 12.79 -6.58
CA ALA A 963 12.89 11.93 -5.41
C ALA A 963 12.68 12.71 -4.11
N MET A 964 13.27 13.90 -3.99
CA MET A 964 13.10 14.77 -2.83
C MET A 964 11.68 15.33 -2.69
N PHE A 965 10.97 15.60 -3.79
CA PHE A 965 9.54 15.94 -3.75
C PHE A 965 8.70 14.78 -3.23
N CYS A 966 9.00 13.57 -3.67
CA CYS A 966 8.29 12.37 -3.24
C CYS A 966 8.46 12.10 -1.73
N VAL A 967 9.63 12.37 -1.15
CA VAL A 967 9.92 12.15 0.28
C VAL A 967 9.68 13.39 1.16
N ASN A 968 8.83 14.31 0.71
CA ASN A 968 8.41 15.44 1.55
C ASN A 968 7.75 14.92 2.84
N SER A 969 8.06 15.57 3.97
CA SER A 969 7.50 15.20 5.28
C SER A 969 5.99 15.39 5.35
N SER A 970 5.43 16.40 4.65
CA SER A 970 3.99 16.64 4.54
C SER A 970 3.39 15.78 3.43
N PRO A 971 2.47 14.83 3.72
CA PRO A 971 1.81 14.03 2.67
C PRO A 971 1.04 14.87 1.65
N ALA A 972 0.46 16.00 2.06
CA ALA A 972 -0.30 16.88 1.18
C ALA A 972 0.58 17.55 0.10
N GLU A 973 1.86 17.75 0.39
CA GLU A 973 2.83 18.39 -0.51
C GLU A 973 3.56 17.39 -1.42
N ARG A 974 3.35 16.09 -1.24
CA ARG A 974 3.90 15.09 -2.14
C ARG A 974 3.12 15.09 -3.44
N PRO A 975 3.78 14.95 -4.60
CA PRO A 975 3.09 14.77 -5.87
C PRO A 975 2.23 13.50 -5.88
N THR A 976 1.30 13.38 -6.80
CA THR A 976 0.66 12.10 -7.12
C THR A 976 1.62 11.23 -7.95
N MET A 977 1.43 9.91 -7.99
CA MET A 977 2.24 9.05 -8.87
C MET A 977 2.15 9.45 -10.35
N LYS A 978 1.00 9.99 -10.77
CA LYS A 978 0.80 10.51 -12.13
C LYS A 978 1.70 11.72 -12.42
N GLU A 979 1.82 12.63 -11.46
CA GLU A 979 2.74 13.78 -11.52
C GLU A 979 4.21 13.35 -11.46
N VAL A 980 4.55 12.36 -10.63
CA VAL A 980 5.90 11.79 -10.56
C VAL A 980 6.32 11.22 -11.92
N VAL A 981 5.45 10.45 -12.57
CA VAL A 981 5.71 9.89 -13.90
C VAL A 981 5.87 11.00 -14.93
N ALA A 982 5.03 12.04 -14.90
CA ALA A 982 5.16 13.18 -15.81
C ALA A 982 6.51 13.90 -15.63
N LEU A 983 6.91 14.19 -14.40
CA LEU A 983 8.19 14.82 -14.08
C LEU A 983 9.39 13.98 -14.53
N LEU A 984 9.33 12.65 -14.33
CA LEU A 984 10.39 11.74 -14.80
C LEU A 984 10.46 11.64 -16.33
N MET A 985 9.34 11.83 -17.03
CA MET A 985 9.32 11.89 -18.49
C MET A 985 9.91 13.21 -19.00
N GLU A 986 9.71 14.32 -18.31
CA GLU A 986 10.30 15.62 -18.64
C GLU A 986 11.84 15.61 -18.55
N VAL A 987 12.40 14.86 -17.58
CA VAL A 987 13.87 14.68 -17.45
C VAL A 987 14.49 14.16 -18.76
N LYS A 988 13.76 13.33 -19.52
CA LYS A 988 14.24 12.70 -20.76
C LYS A 988 14.04 13.55 -22.04
N SER A 989 13.30 14.66 -21.96
CA SER A 989 12.83 15.41 -23.13
C SER A 989 13.46 16.79 -23.33
N SER A 990 14.52 17.19 -22.63
CA SER A 990 15.17 18.48 -22.78
C SER A 990 16.44 18.39 -23.64
N PRO A 991 16.38 18.73 -24.95
CA PRO A 991 17.56 19.10 -25.68
C PRO A 991 17.78 20.61 -25.52
N ASP A 992 19.00 20.98 -25.09
CA ASP A 992 19.62 22.32 -25.16
C ASP A 992 18.77 23.54 -24.73
N GLN A 993 18.84 23.93 -23.45
CA GLN A 993 18.82 25.35 -23.09
C GLN A 993 19.89 25.61 -22.03
N GLU A 994 20.80 26.52 -22.41
CA GLU A 994 21.87 27.10 -21.58
C GLU A 994 21.28 27.68 -20.29
N PHE A 995 21.62 27.09 -19.13
CA PHE A 995 21.38 27.70 -17.83
C PHE A 995 22.59 28.49 -17.37
N GLY A 996 22.58 29.78 -17.75
CA GLY A 996 23.36 30.81 -17.11
C GLY A 996 22.59 31.42 -15.96
N LYS A 997 23.09 31.20 -14.74
CA LYS A 997 22.90 32.00 -13.51
C LYS A 997 21.49 32.54 -13.24
N THR A 998 20.76 31.86 -12.35
CA THR A 998 20.19 32.39 -11.10
C THR A 998 19.24 31.39 -10.48
N SER A 999 19.61 30.97 -9.30
CA SER A 999 18.77 30.16 -8.39
C SER A 999 17.63 31.01 -7.82
N GLN A 1000 16.39 30.69 -8.19
CA GLN A 1000 15.23 30.88 -7.32
C GLN A 1000 14.13 29.89 -7.74
N PRO A 1001 13.48 29.18 -6.81
CA PRO A 1001 12.43 28.22 -7.12
C PRO A 1001 11.12 28.95 -7.48
N LEU A 1002 10.56 28.58 -8.63
CA LEU A 1002 9.20 29.00 -9.04
C LEU A 1002 8.15 28.31 -8.14
N ILE A 1003 7.79 28.97 -7.06
CA ILE A 1003 6.56 28.68 -6.32
C ILE A 1003 5.44 29.49 -6.97
N LYS A 1004 4.55 28.85 -7.70
CA LYS A 1004 3.25 29.43 -8.01
C LYS A 1004 2.34 29.28 -6.78
N GLN A 1005 2.05 30.39 -6.14
CA GLN A 1005 0.97 30.49 -5.16
C GLN A 1005 -0.39 30.34 -5.85
N PRO A 1006 -1.36 29.62 -5.23
CA PRO A 1006 -2.73 29.63 -5.72
C PRO A 1006 -3.37 30.99 -5.42
N SER A 1007 -3.90 31.61 -6.45
CA SER A 1007 -4.69 32.83 -6.36
C SER A 1007 -5.98 32.55 -5.57
N THR A 1008 -6.13 33.23 -4.45
CA THR A 1008 -7.41 33.43 -3.77
C THR A 1008 -8.27 34.38 -4.61
N GLN A 1009 -9.42 33.92 -5.07
CA GLN A 1009 -10.56 34.81 -5.36
C GLN A 1009 -11.87 34.16 -4.87
N SER A 1010 -12.46 34.86 -3.93
CA SER A 1010 -13.85 34.96 -3.45
C SER A 1010 -14.75 33.74 -3.54
#